data_9caedcff1a81c425b3c86ca80fcc606b
#
_entry.id   9caedcff1a81c425b3c86ca80fcc606b
#
_cell.length_a   1.000
_cell.length_b   1.000
_cell.length_c   1.000
_cell.angle_alpha   90.00
_cell.angle_beta   90.00
_cell.angle_gamma   90.00
#
_symmetry.space_group_name_H-M   'P 1'
#
loop_
_entity.id
_entity.type
_entity.pdbx_description
1 polymer ?
#
loop_
_entity_poly.entity_id
_entity_poly.type
_entity_poly.pdbx_seq_one_letter_code
_entity_poly.pdbx_strand_id
1 'polypeptide(L)'
;PFQEILMVALSQLVSVVPEGLPVAMTIALAVGMQRMALQGAVVRRLGAIETLGSTSVICSDKTGTLTRNEMTVARLWLPETGMMEVSGEGYAPEGVIARGGLPINEAMRRSLHPLAEALLLCNDARLLPPDARHPRWHILGDPTEAALLTLAGKLGSDMKEIRGRWQRVSEMPFHPASKIMATLDRNNDSLFRISLKGAPEVIIPLCARAGSARGDMPLDLSLKAKALGIAGEMSGQALRCLAVATWDHPRLLEQGGAEQFAGKLTLLGLVGQMDAPREEVARALESSASAGICTIMLTGDHKATGLAMARKLGIAKEGDIAMEGSELESLPDDALPDALSRISVFARVYPEQKLRIVEALQAGGEVVAMTGDGVNDAPALARADVGVAMGISGTEVAKSASRIVLTDDNFATLIAAIREGRIVYRNIKKVILFLFATSLDEVTVLLLALFSGHPLPLAAVQILWINVVTESVATVNLVMEGAEGDEMRHPPVPPDDPLLDREMMKRLLVMVSSSVLVVFGFYLWRLSTGVPFVLVQSETFTLMAVSQWFNVLNCRNRIRSAVDSRVFRNVWLTGGLLCGILLQLLVIYSEPLNRYFHTTPIRLRDLLLIIALGSLVLVPEEIRKFLTRRKLRRERKGNPKTGKQEVGPRIESLQGHTPKCQP
;
A
#
# COMPACT_ATOMS: atom_id res chain seq x y z
N PRO A 1 35.71 -42.15 -25.21
CA PRO A 1 35.18 -42.26 -26.56
C PRO A 1 34.10 -41.22 -26.85
N PHE A 2 33.71 -41.03 -28.08
CA PHE A 2 32.81 -39.97 -28.53
C PHE A 2 31.48 -39.90 -27.76
N GLN A 3 30.86 -41.02 -27.41
CA GLN A 3 29.61 -41.06 -26.62
C GLN A 3 29.73 -40.46 -25.23
N GLU A 4 30.82 -40.66 -24.52
CA GLU A 4 31.03 -40.06 -23.18
C GLU A 4 31.21 -38.57 -23.28
N ILE A 5 31.98 -38.07 -24.23
CA ILE A 5 32.18 -36.65 -24.49
C ILE A 5 30.85 -36.00 -24.89
N LEU A 6 30.06 -36.63 -25.74
CA LEU A 6 28.75 -36.16 -26.16
C LEU A 6 27.77 -36.11 -24.97
N MET A 7 27.74 -37.16 -24.14
CA MET A 7 26.89 -37.19 -22.94
C MET A 7 27.26 -36.10 -21.93
N VAL A 8 28.56 -35.86 -21.74
CA VAL A 8 29.04 -34.79 -20.87
C VAL A 8 28.69 -33.42 -21.44
N ALA A 9 28.89 -33.19 -22.73
CA ALA A 9 28.54 -31.93 -23.39
C ALA A 9 27.03 -31.68 -23.33
N LEU A 10 26.19 -32.67 -23.53
CA LEU A 10 24.74 -32.58 -23.38
C LEU A 10 24.35 -32.31 -21.92
N SER A 11 24.98 -33.00 -20.95
CA SER A 11 24.72 -32.75 -19.54
C SER A 11 25.12 -31.34 -19.09
N GLN A 12 26.23 -30.81 -19.59
CA GLN A 12 26.65 -29.43 -19.35
C GLN A 12 25.69 -28.41 -20.01
N LEU A 13 25.22 -28.70 -21.23
CA LEU A 13 24.23 -27.85 -21.89
C LEU A 13 22.95 -27.75 -21.05
N VAL A 14 22.50 -28.86 -20.47
CA VAL A 14 21.34 -28.92 -19.58
C VAL A 14 21.64 -28.18 -18.26
N SER A 15 22.84 -28.35 -17.68
CA SER A 15 23.21 -27.67 -16.41
C SER A 15 23.29 -26.15 -16.51
N VAL A 16 23.61 -25.60 -17.69
CA VAL A 16 23.67 -24.13 -17.87
C VAL A 16 22.27 -23.49 -17.87
N VAL A 17 21.23 -24.25 -18.20
CA VAL A 17 19.86 -23.77 -18.19
C VAL A 17 19.23 -23.99 -16.81
N PRO A 18 18.92 -22.94 -16.03
CA PRO A 18 18.34 -23.11 -14.70
C PRO A 18 16.87 -23.55 -14.82
N GLU A 19 16.60 -24.82 -15.00
CA GLU A 19 15.25 -25.39 -15.21
C GLU A 19 14.30 -25.13 -14.03
N GLY A 20 14.85 -24.97 -12.83
CA GLY A 20 14.10 -24.62 -11.63
C GLY A 20 13.55 -23.19 -11.61
N LEU A 21 14.09 -22.27 -12.43
CA LEU A 21 13.73 -20.84 -12.37
C LEU A 21 12.26 -20.56 -12.72
N PRO A 22 11.69 -21.06 -13.85
CA PRO A 22 10.29 -20.83 -14.17
C PRO A 22 9.33 -21.39 -13.12
N VAL A 23 9.64 -22.56 -12.57
CA VAL A 23 8.86 -23.20 -11.51
C VAL A 23 8.91 -22.36 -10.24
N ALA A 24 10.09 -21.93 -9.82
CA ALA A 24 10.27 -21.09 -8.63
C ALA A 24 9.58 -19.74 -8.77
N MET A 25 9.68 -19.09 -9.93
CA MET A 25 8.98 -17.83 -10.20
C MET A 25 7.45 -17.99 -10.09
N THR A 26 6.91 -19.06 -10.68
CA THR A 26 5.47 -19.34 -10.62
C THR A 26 5.01 -19.58 -9.17
N ILE A 27 5.77 -20.34 -8.39
CA ILE A 27 5.48 -20.58 -6.97
C ILE A 27 5.61 -19.28 -6.17
N ALA A 28 6.64 -18.47 -6.42
CA ALA A 28 6.83 -17.18 -5.76
C ALA A 28 5.62 -16.24 -5.95
N LEU A 29 5.16 -16.13 -7.19
CA LEU A 29 4.00 -15.31 -7.52
C LEU A 29 2.71 -15.89 -6.93
N ALA A 30 2.51 -17.21 -6.96
CA ALA A 30 1.34 -17.85 -6.37
C ALA A 30 1.28 -17.67 -4.84
N VAL A 31 2.41 -17.85 -4.15
CA VAL A 31 2.50 -17.61 -2.69
C VAL A 31 2.32 -16.13 -2.36
N GLY A 32 2.90 -15.23 -3.14
CA GLY A 32 2.68 -13.79 -3.01
C GLY A 32 1.22 -13.41 -3.16
N MET A 33 0.54 -13.92 -4.19
CA MET A 33 -0.88 -13.73 -4.42
C MET A 33 -1.72 -14.24 -3.24
N GLN A 34 -1.42 -15.41 -2.72
CA GLN A 34 -2.12 -15.96 -1.55
C GLN A 34 -1.96 -15.07 -0.31
N ARG A 35 -0.73 -14.60 -0.04
CA ARG A 35 -0.45 -13.69 1.10
C ARG A 35 -1.16 -12.34 0.93
N MET A 36 -1.19 -11.77 -0.28
CA MET A 36 -1.92 -10.55 -0.58
C MET A 36 -3.43 -10.74 -0.41
N ALA A 37 -3.99 -11.85 -0.88
CA ALA A 37 -5.41 -12.17 -0.74
C ALA A 37 -5.83 -12.30 0.73
N LEU A 38 -5.00 -12.92 1.58
CA LEU A 38 -5.22 -13.00 3.04
C LEU A 38 -5.21 -11.63 3.73
N GLN A 39 -4.56 -10.63 3.12
CA GLN A 39 -4.54 -9.24 3.59
C GLN A 39 -5.62 -8.36 2.95
N GLY A 40 -6.50 -8.93 2.11
CA GLY A 40 -7.58 -8.20 1.47
C GLY A 40 -7.27 -7.67 0.06
N ALA A 41 -6.09 -7.96 -0.50
CA ALA A 41 -5.73 -7.57 -1.86
C ALA A 41 -5.81 -8.76 -2.83
N VAL A 42 -6.85 -8.81 -3.66
CA VAL A 42 -7.07 -9.86 -4.65
C VAL A 42 -6.40 -9.49 -5.97
N VAL A 43 -5.37 -10.26 -6.34
CA VAL A 43 -4.64 -10.08 -7.59
C VAL A 43 -5.32 -10.84 -8.71
N ARG A 44 -5.64 -10.17 -9.80
CA ARG A 44 -6.30 -10.76 -10.99
C ARG A 44 -5.32 -11.19 -12.09
N ARG A 45 -4.12 -10.61 -12.10
CA ARG A 45 -3.06 -10.94 -13.07
C ARG A 45 -1.73 -11.09 -12.35
N LEU A 46 -1.07 -12.25 -12.48
CA LEU A 46 0.16 -12.58 -11.76
C LEU A 46 1.30 -11.56 -11.97
N GLY A 47 1.46 -11.06 -13.19
CA GLY A 47 2.48 -10.04 -13.48
C GLY A 47 2.34 -8.73 -12.71
N ALA A 48 1.14 -8.43 -12.18
CA ALA A 48 0.93 -7.24 -11.37
C ALA A 48 1.69 -7.25 -10.03
N ILE A 49 2.06 -8.43 -9.52
CA ILE A 49 2.76 -8.59 -8.23
C ILE A 49 4.16 -7.99 -8.30
N GLU A 50 4.88 -8.29 -9.37
CA GLU A 50 6.24 -7.78 -9.59
C GLU A 50 6.21 -6.27 -9.82
N THR A 51 5.33 -5.79 -10.72
CA THR A 51 5.16 -4.37 -11.00
C THR A 51 4.73 -3.59 -9.74
N LEU A 52 3.86 -4.19 -8.90
CA LEU A 52 3.45 -3.58 -7.65
C LEU A 52 4.63 -3.36 -6.69
N GLY A 53 5.56 -4.31 -6.61
CA GLY A 53 6.78 -4.18 -5.81
C GLY A 53 7.71 -3.05 -6.26
N SER A 54 7.66 -2.69 -7.53
CA SER A 54 8.45 -1.61 -8.16
C SER A 54 7.72 -0.26 -8.17
N THR A 55 6.48 -0.16 -7.66
CA THR A 55 5.70 1.08 -7.64
C THR A 55 6.47 2.22 -7.00
N SER A 56 6.59 3.33 -7.72
CA SER A 56 7.25 4.57 -7.30
C SER A 56 6.27 5.71 -7.04
N VAL A 57 5.12 5.72 -7.73
CA VAL A 57 4.06 6.71 -7.56
C VAL A 57 2.71 6.04 -7.40
N ILE A 58 1.92 6.51 -6.43
CA ILE A 58 0.52 6.12 -6.24
C ILE A 58 -0.36 7.31 -6.56
N CYS A 59 -1.18 7.23 -7.61
CA CYS A 59 -2.26 8.16 -7.88
C CYS A 59 -3.52 7.64 -7.18
N SER A 60 -3.97 8.34 -6.15
CA SER A 60 -5.12 7.90 -5.35
C SER A 60 -6.28 8.85 -5.47
N ASP A 61 -7.47 8.31 -5.78
CA ASP A 61 -8.70 9.08 -5.59
C ASP A 61 -8.90 9.35 -4.09
N LYS A 62 -9.43 10.53 -3.76
CA LYS A 62 -9.69 10.92 -2.38
C LYS A 62 -10.83 10.12 -1.79
N THR A 63 -12.00 10.18 -2.47
CA THR A 63 -13.28 9.70 -1.92
C THR A 63 -13.36 8.17 -1.93
N GLY A 64 -13.76 7.59 -0.80
CA GLY A 64 -13.91 6.13 -0.66
C GLY A 64 -12.58 5.36 -0.53
N THR A 65 -11.45 5.95 -0.93
CA THR A 65 -10.10 5.33 -0.88
C THR A 65 -9.29 5.85 0.31
N LEU A 66 -8.98 7.15 0.33
CA LEU A 66 -8.26 7.81 1.44
C LEU A 66 -9.20 8.18 2.58
N THR A 67 -10.48 8.34 2.26
CA THR A 67 -11.55 8.69 3.19
C THR A 67 -12.57 7.55 3.27
N ARG A 68 -13.45 7.63 4.25
CA ARG A 68 -14.49 6.60 4.47
C ARG A 68 -15.70 6.74 3.55
N ASN A 69 -15.79 7.82 2.76
CA ASN A 69 -16.99 8.25 2.04
C ASN A 69 -18.19 8.43 3.00
N GLU A 70 -17.91 8.86 4.21
CA GLU A 70 -18.89 9.12 5.28
C GLU A 70 -18.75 10.58 5.72
N MET A 71 -19.70 11.41 5.31
CA MET A 71 -19.72 12.81 5.76
C MET A 71 -19.93 12.86 7.27
N THR A 72 -19.11 13.65 7.96
CA THR A 72 -19.16 13.82 9.42
C THR A 72 -19.06 15.29 9.76
N VAL A 73 -19.89 15.78 10.69
CA VAL A 73 -19.75 17.13 11.22
C VAL A 73 -18.56 17.17 12.17
N ALA A 74 -17.58 18.01 11.85
CA ALA A 74 -16.37 18.19 12.65
C ALA A 74 -16.36 19.49 13.46
N ARG A 75 -17.06 20.54 12.98
CA ARG A 75 -17.14 21.85 13.63
C ARG A 75 -18.52 22.45 13.57
N LEU A 76 -18.84 23.22 14.61
CA LEU A 76 -20.03 24.04 14.71
C LEU A 76 -19.63 25.48 15.09
N TRP A 77 -20.36 26.44 14.58
CA TRP A 77 -20.27 27.82 15.05
C TRP A 77 -21.65 28.39 15.26
N LEU A 78 -21.87 29.00 16.42
CA LEU A 78 -23.09 29.73 16.73
C LEU A 78 -22.75 31.19 17.00
N PRO A 79 -23.69 32.14 16.70
CA PRO A 79 -23.46 33.58 16.88
C PRO A 79 -23.05 33.98 18.29
N GLU A 80 -23.69 33.40 19.31
CA GLU A 80 -23.46 33.73 20.73
C GLU A 80 -22.29 32.93 21.33
N THR A 81 -22.21 31.62 21.07
CA THR A 81 -21.26 30.72 21.76
C THR A 81 -19.93 30.55 21.04
N GLY A 82 -19.87 30.94 19.76
CA GLY A 82 -18.65 30.82 18.94
C GLY A 82 -18.39 29.40 18.41
N MET A 83 -17.11 29.08 18.16
CA MET A 83 -16.67 27.81 17.57
C MET A 83 -16.69 26.68 18.59
N MET A 84 -17.14 25.51 18.15
CA MET A 84 -17.15 24.23 18.88
C MET A 84 -16.64 23.13 17.99
N GLU A 85 -16.03 22.13 18.58
CA GLU A 85 -15.51 20.91 17.91
C GLU A 85 -16.46 19.74 18.19
N VAL A 86 -16.67 18.89 17.18
CA VAL A 86 -17.51 17.71 17.27
C VAL A 86 -16.65 16.49 17.03
N SER A 87 -16.59 15.60 18.01
CA SER A 87 -15.88 14.32 17.91
C SER A 87 -16.82 13.18 17.49
N GLY A 88 -16.23 12.02 17.21
CA GLY A 88 -16.92 10.82 16.73
C GLY A 88 -17.05 10.82 15.20
N GLU A 89 -16.69 9.71 14.61
CA GLU A 89 -16.63 9.49 13.16
C GLU A 89 -17.80 8.64 12.66
N GLY A 90 -18.10 8.79 11.37
CA GLY A 90 -19.16 8.05 10.71
C GLY A 90 -20.56 8.43 11.16
N TYR A 91 -21.50 7.51 10.97
CA TYR A 91 -22.93 7.76 11.21
C TYR A 91 -23.44 7.33 12.59
N ALA A 92 -22.56 6.84 13.48
CA ALA A 92 -22.94 6.57 14.87
C ALA A 92 -23.27 7.89 15.58
N PRO A 93 -24.45 8.02 16.24
CA PRO A 93 -24.83 9.22 16.96
C PRO A 93 -24.11 9.32 18.33
N GLU A 94 -22.83 8.94 18.35
CA GLU A 94 -21.95 8.90 19.52
C GLU A 94 -20.80 9.87 19.33
N GLY A 95 -20.47 10.65 20.36
CA GLY A 95 -19.40 11.61 20.33
C GLY A 95 -19.58 12.74 21.32
N VAL A 96 -18.56 13.59 21.42
CA VAL A 96 -18.53 14.72 22.36
C VAL A 96 -18.47 16.01 21.56
N ILE A 97 -19.28 16.98 21.97
CA ILE A 97 -19.17 18.37 21.50
C ILE A 97 -18.38 19.14 22.54
N ALA A 98 -17.29 19.78 22.10
CA ALA A 98 -16.36 20.47 22.98
C ALA A 98 -16.17 21.95 22.55
N ARG A 99 -15.86 22.80 23.51
CA ARG A 99 -15.44 24.19 23.27
C ARG A 99 -14.11 24.44 23.98
N GLY A 100 -13.08 24.82 23.22
CA GLY A 100 -11.74 25.00 23.78
C GLY A 100 -11.19 23.75 24.46
N GLY A 101 -11.49 22.55 23.91
CA GLY A 101 -11.04 21.26 24.43
C GLY A 101 -11.86 20.68 25.60
N LEU A 102 -12.84 21.43 26.13
CA LEU A 102 -13.70 21.00 27.24
C LEU A 102 -15.08 20.61 26.71
N PRO A 103 -15.70 19.52 27.17
CA PRO A 103 -17.06 19.16 26.84
C PRO A 103 -18.04 20.28 27.19
N ILE A 104 -19.05 20.52 26.35
CA ILE A 104 -20.08 21.52 26.62
C ILE A 104 -20.95 21.09 27.80
N ASN A 105 -21.35 22.06 28.59
CA ASN A 105 -22.28 21.86 29.71
C ASN A 105 -23.74 21.78 29.23
N GLU A 106 -24.64 21.38 30.13
CA GLU A 106 -26.06 21.19 29.82
C GLU A 106 -26.78 22.47 29.36
N ALA A 107 -26.39 23.63 29.90
CA ALA A 107 -26.95 24.92 29.48
C ALA A 107 -26.60 25.25 28.02
N MET A 108 -25.34 24.98 27.63
CA MET A 108 -24.87 25.16 26.26
C MET A 108 -25.48 24.10 25.32
N ARG A 109 -25.69 22.87 25.80
CA ARG A 109 -26.39 21.85 25.04
C ARG A 109 -27.81 22.25 24.70
N ARG A 110 -28.54 22.83 25.67
CA ARG A 110 -29.91 23.39 25.45
C ARG A 110 -29.92 24.51 24.43
N SER A 111 -28.91 25.38 24.37
CA SER A 111 -28.84 26.44 23.35
C SER A 111 -28.66 25.90 21.92
N LEU A 112 -28.25 24.64 21.75
CA LEU A 112 -28.11 23.94 20.47
C LEU A 112 -29.40 23.22 20.01
N HIS A 113 -30.42 23.10 20.88
CA HIS A 113 -31.68 22.42 20.52
C HIS A 113 -32.39 23.02 19.29
N PRO A 114 -32.51 24.38 19.13
CA PRO A 114 -33.13 24.93 17.94
C PRO A 114 -32.39 24.56 16.64
N LEU A 115 -31.05 24.51 16.69
CA LEU A 115 -30.23 24.05 15.58
C LEU A 115 -30.49 22.56 15.27
N ALA A 116 -30.48 21.71 16.30
CA ALA A 116 -30.74 20.29 16.12
C ALA A 116 -32.13 20.00 15.54
N GLU A 117 -33.17 20.74 16.03
CA GLU A 117 -34.52 20.65 15.53
C GLU A 117 -34.61 21.05 14.03
N ALA A 118 -34.01 22.18 13.65
CA ALA A 118 -33.97 22.62 12.26
C ALA A 118 -33.23 21.62 11.34
N LEU A 119 -32.13 21.00 11.82
CA LEU A 119 -31.40 19.98 11.10
C LEU A 119 -32.22 18.69 10.89
N LEU A 120 -33.08 18.34 11.84
CA LEU A 120 -33.98 17.18 11.73
C LEU A 120 -35.18 17.45 10.83
N LEU A 121 -35.74 18.65 10.88
CA LEU A 121 -36.91 19.04 10.08
C LEU A 121 -36.54 19.23 8.60
N CYS A 122 -35.46 19.98 8.32
CA CYS A 122 -35.00 20.21 6.95
C CYS A 122 -34.08 19.08 6.50
N ASN A 123 -34.60 17.85 6.36
CA ASN A 123 -33.79 16.66 6.08
C ASN A 123 -34.62 15.52 5.51
N ASP A 124 -34.13 14.87 4.45
CA ASP A 124 -34.78 13.74 3.78
C ASP A 124 -34.07 12.41 4.01
N ALA A 125 -32.85 12.46 4.54
CA ALA A 125 -32.08 11.26 4.86
C ALA A 125 -32.70 10.49 6.05
N ARG A 126 -32.28 9.24 6.17
CA ARG A 126 -32.62 8.38 7.32
C ARG A 126 -31.36 7.74 7.86
N LEU A 127 -31.22 7.76 9.17
CA LEU A 127 -30.16 7.07 9.89
C LEU A 127 -30.70 5.74 10.40
N LEU A 128 -30.01 4.66 10.05
CA LEU A 128 -30.42 3.29 10.38
C LEU A 128 -29.38 2.64 11.32
N PRO A 129 -29.83 2.02 12.42
CA PRO A 129 -28.92 1.35 13.36
C PRO A 129 -28.31 0.10 12.72
N PRO A 130 -27.22 -0.46 13.32
CA PRO A 130 -26.63 -1.71 12.89
C PRO A 130 -27.65 -2.85 12.81
N ASP A 131 -27.58 -3.65 11.76
CA ASP A 131 -28.37 -4.85 11.56
C ASP A 131 -27.48 -6.05 11.14
N ALA A 132 -28.09 -7.21 10.87
CA ALA A 132 -27.36 -8.43 10.49
C ALA A 132 -26.60 -8.31 9.16
N ARG A 133 -27.01 -7.40 8.27
CA ARG A 133 -26.36 -7.15 6.97
C ARG A 133 -25.36 -6.00 7.04
N HIS A 134 -25.61 -5.01 7.91
CA HIS A 134 -24.82 -3.82 8.09
C HIS A 134 -24.39 -3.73 9.56
N PRO A 135 -23.18 -4.17 9.91
CA PRO A 135 -22.71 -4.19 11.30
C PRO A 135 -22.43 -2.80 11.89
N ARG A 136 -22.57 -1.74 11.09
CA ARG A 136 -22.40 -0.34 11.47
C ARG A 136 -23.64 0.47 11.15
N TRP A 137 -23.77 1.64 11.77
CA TRP A 137 -24.76 2.63 11.38
C TRP A 137 -24.63 2.95 9.89
N HIS A 138 -25.74 2.97 9.18
CA HIS A 138 -25.80 3.23 7.76
C HIS A 138 -26.95 4.19 7.41
N ILE A 139 -26.99 4.65 6.18
CA ILE A 139 -27.89 5.72 5.76
C ILE A 139 -28.72 5.33 4.56
N LEU A 140 -29.89 5.98 4.46
CA LEU A 140 -30.66 6.12 3.23
C LEU A 140 -30.76 7.60 2.91
N GLY A 141 -30.36 8.03 1.70
CA GLY A 141 -30.39 9.41 1.25
C GLY A 141 -29.00 10.03 1.13
N ASP A 142 -28.95 11.37 1.13
CA ASP A 142 -27.71 12.12 0.92
C ASP A 142 -26.76 12.06 2.13
N PRO A 143 -25.45 11.79 1.93
CA PRO A 143 -24.47 11.74 3.00
C PRO A 143 -24.31 13.05 3.79
N THR A 144 -24.46 14.21 3.11
CA THR A 144 -24.42 15.53 3.76
C THR A 144 -25.56 15.68 4.74
N GLU A 145 -26.76 15.24 4.36
CA GLU A 145 -27.95 15.27 5.22
C GLU A 145 -27.82 14.29 6.39
N ALA A 146 -27.32 13.08 6.15
CA ALA A 146 -27.13 12.08 7.18
C ALA A 146 -26.14 12.54 8.27
N ALA A 147 -25.09 13.27 7.90
CA ALA A 147 -24.16 13.87 8.85
C ALA A 147 -24.86 14.85 9.81
N LEU A 148 -25.86 15.59 9.32
CA LEU A 148 -26.64 16.52 10.13
C LEU A 148 -27.58 15.77 11.11
N LEU A 149 -28.15 14.65 10.69
CA LEU A 149 -28.94 13.77 11.59
C LEU A 149 -28.05 13.16 12.68
N THR A 150 -26.84 12.73 12.31
CA THR A 150 -25.87 12.20 13.27
C THR A 150 -25.48 13.25 14.30
N LEU A 151 -25.29 14.51 13.88
CA LEU A 151 -25.04 15.64 14.79
C LEU A 151 -26.21 15.85 15.75
N ALA A 152 -27.45 15.87 15.25
CA ALA A 152 -28.64 16.03 16.09
C ALA A 152 -28.75 14.90 17.13
N GLY A 153 -28.42 13.68 16.76
CA GLY A 153 -28.32 12.54 17.68
C GLY A 153 -27.22 12.72 18.74
N LYS A 154 -26.03 13.22 18.38
CA LYS A 154 -24.94 13.57 19.33
C LYS A 154 -25.36 14.67 20.32
N LEU A 155 -26.28 15.54 19.93
CA LEU A 155 -26.90 16.57 20.80
C LEU A 155 -27.97 15.99 21.73
N GLY A 156 -28.33 14.71 21.56
CA GLY A 156 -29.36 14.05 22.37
C GLY A 156 -30.78 14.30 21.88
N SER A 157 -30.97 14.77 20.64
CA SER A 157 -32.30 15.01 20.09
C SER A 157 -32.89 13.71 19.54
N ASP A 158 -34.09 13.35 19.99
CA ASP A 158 -34.82 12.19 19.48
C ASP A 158 -35.61 12.56 18.21
N MET A 159 -35.19 11.97 17.10
CA MET A 159 -35.84 12.16 15.79
C MET A 159 -37.31 11.77 15.80
N LYS A 160 -37.69 10.69 16.54
CA LYS A 160 -39.09 10.23 16.61
C LYS A 160 -39.95 11.24 17.37
N GLU A 161 -39.43 11.79 18.46
CA GLU A 161 -40.12 12.80 19.25
C GLU A 161 -40.35 14.08 18.43
N ILE A 162 -39.31 14.59 17.74
CA ILE A 162 -39.42 15.81 16.95
C ILE A 162 -40.37 15.62 15.76
N ARG A 163 -40.27 14.53 15.02
CA ARG A 163 -41.19 14.20 13.92
C ARG A 163 -42.61 13.90 14.41
N GLY A 164 -42.79 13.47 15.64
CA GLY A 164 -44.11 13.34 16.28
C GLY A 164 -44.76 14.68 16.64
N ARG A 165 -43.95 15.70 16.91
CA ARG A 165 -44.39 17.06 17.20
C ARG A 165 -44.64 17.93 15.97
N TRP A 166 -43.83 17.71 14.92
CA TRP A 166 -43.83 18.50 13.70
C TRP A 166 -44.21 17.65 12.50
N GLN A 167 -45.18 18.15 11.73
CA GLN A 167 -45.61 17.51 10.46
C GLN A 167 -45.17 18.37 9.28
N ARG A 168 -44.46 17.81 8.32
CA ARG A 168 -44.09 18.51 7.09
C ARG A 168 -45.34 18.80 6.25
N VAL A 169 -45.46 20.06 5.88
CA VAL A 169 -46.57 20.57 5.05
C VAL A 169 -46.15 20.75 3.60
N SER A 170 -44.96 21.32 3.40
CA SER A 170 -44.39 21.62 2.09
C SER A 170 -42.86 21.65 2.16
N GLU A 171 -42.21 21.48 1.00
CA GLU A 171 -40.76 21.56 0.89
C GLU A 171 -40.32 22.25 -0.40
N MET A 172 -39.17 22.86 -0.34
CA MET A 172 -38.37 23.32 -1.48
C MET A 172 -37.09 22.47 -1.49
N PRO A 173 -36.99 21.46 -2.39
CA PRO A 173 -35.83 20.58 -2.46
C PRO A 173 -34.54 21.37 -2.74
N PHE A 174 -33.40 20.78 -2.40
CA PHE A 174 -32.11 21.37 -2.75
C PHE A 174 -31.98 21.54 -4.26
N HIS A 175 -31.62 22.74 -4.69
CA HIS A 175 -31.33 23.02 -6.08
C HIS A 175 -29.93 23.62 -6.24
N PRO A 176 -29.08 23.11 -7.16
CA PRO A 176 -27.68 23.57 -7.29
C PRO A 176 -27.53 25.07 -7.62
N ALA A 177 -28.48 25.66 -8.34
CA ALA A 177 -28.43 27.08 -8.69
C ALA A 177 -28.75 27.99 -7.48
N SER A 178 -29.75 27.63 -6.68
CA SER A 178 -30.11 28.42 -5.45
C SER A 178 -29.23 28.05 -4.27
N LYS A 179 -28.63 26.86 -4.25
CA LYS A 179 -27.80 26.31 -3.18
C LYS A 179 -28.46 26.25 -1.80
N ILE A 180 -29.79 26.18 -1.75
CA ILE A 180 -30.58 26.08 -0.53
C ILE A 180 -31.61 24.97 -0.63
N MET A 181 -32.02 24.48 0.54
CA MET A 181 -33.17 23.60 0.78
C MET A 181 -33.99 24.21 1.89
N ALA A 182 -35.32 24.13 1.81
CA ALA A 182 -36.23 24.62 2.85
C ALA A 182 -37.41 23.65 3.06
N THR A 183 -37.87 23.53 4.31
CA THR A 183 -39.06 22.79 4.66
C THR A 183 -40.02 23.68 5.46
N LEU A 184 -41.32 23.53 5.21
CA LEU A 184 -42.39 24.12 6.02
C LEU A 184 -43.01 23.02 6.86
N ASP A 185 -42.94 23.16 8.15
CA ASP A 185 -43.45 22.22 9.11
C ASP A 185 -44.50 22.88 10.02
N ARG A 186 -45.53 22.14 10.41
CA ARG A 186 -46.58 22.57 11.34
C ARG A 186 -46.52 21.74 12.62
N ASN A 187 -46.50 22.36 13.77
CA ASN A 187 -46.53 21.67 15.06
C ASN A 187 -47.98 21.34 15.50
N ASN A 188 -48.10 20.58 16.59
CA ASN A 188 -49.39 20.19 17.16
C ASN A 188 -50.22 21.37 17.63
N ASP A 189 -49.59 22.53 17.96
CA ASP A 189 -50.29 23.78 18.35
C ASP A 189 -50.67 24.65 17.14
N SER A 190 -50.58 24.11 15.93
CA SER A 190 -50.86 24.80 14.66
C SER A 190 -49.92 25.97 14.36
N LEU A 191 -48.72 26.01 14.98
CA LEU A 191 -47.66 26.93 14.62
C LEU A 191 -46.86 26.40 13.42
N PHE A 192 -46.51 27.30 12.53
CA PHE A 192 -45.72 26.98 11.35
C PHE A 192 -44.28 27.46 11.53
N ARG A 193 -43.35 26.67 11.02
CA ARG A 193 -41.91 26.97 10.94
C ARG A 193 -41.35 26.61 9.60
N ILE A 194 -40.55 27.48 9.02
CA ILE A 194 -39.68 27.17 7.91
C ILE A 194 -38.27 26.91 8.46
N SER A 195 -37.68 25.77 8.12
CA SER A 195 -36.29 25.43 8.39
C SER A 195 -35.51 25.45 7.07
N LEU A 196 -34.37 26.15 7.04
CA LEU A 196 -33.49 26.23 5.85
C LEU A 196 -32.09 25.76 6.16
N LYS A 197 -31.47 25.13 5.16
CA LYS A 197 -30.03 24.86 5.13
C LYS A 197 -29.47 25.11 3.73
N GLY A 198 -28.22 25.54 3.65
CA GLY A 198 -27.54 25.77 2.37
C GLY A 198 -26.24 26.55 2.48
N ALA A 199 -25.81 27.10 1.37
CA ALA A 199 -24.55 27.82 1.27
C ALA A 199 -24.54 29.06 2.14
N PRO A 200 -23.49 29.29 2.98
CA PRO A 200 -23.41 30.45 3.87
C PRO A 200 -23.52 31.79 3.14
N GLU A 201 -22.89 31.89 1.96
CA GLU A 201 -22.93 33.09 1.12
C GLU A 201 -24.33 33.44 0.61
N VAL A 202 -25.27 32.49 0.61
CA VAL A 202 -26.65 32.70 0.22
C VAL A 202 -27.53 32.96 1.43
N ILE A 203 -27.42 32.15 2.50
CA ILE A 203 -28.33 32.22 3.66
C ILE A 203 -28.02 33.40 4.56
N ILE A 204 -26.74 33.67 4.89
CA ILE A 204 -26.39 34.75 5.85
C ILE A 204 -26.91 36.13 5.43
N PRO A 205 -26.79 36.55 4.15
CA PRO A 205 -27.36 37.85 3.71
C PRO A 205 -28.87 37.95 3.92
N LEU A 206 -29.62 36.85 3.79
CA LEU A 206 -31.07 36.79 3.92
C LEU A 206 -31.55 36.90 5.39
N CYS A 207 -30.67 36.65 6.36
CA CYS A 207 -31.00 36.67 7.77
C CYS A 207 -31.03 38.10 8.33
N ALA A 208 -32.08 38.42 9.14
CA ALA A 208 -32.19 39.65 9.90
C ALA A 208 -31.86 39.50 11.39
N ARG A 209 -31.91 38.26 11.90
CA ARG A 209 -31.67 37.93 13.31
C ARG A 209 -30.68 36.79 13.44
N ALA A 210 -30.13 36.65 14.62
CA ALA A 210 -29.29 35.53 15.03
C ALA A 210 -29.89 34.89 16.29
N GLY A 211 -29.96 33.58 16.32
CA GLY A 211 -30.45 32.84 17.49
C GLY A 211 -29.48 32.94 18.67
N SER A 212 -30.04 33.13 19.86
CA SER A 212 -29.30 33.17 21.12
C SER A 212 -30.08 32.41 22.20
N ALA A 213 -29.40 31.96 23.25
CA ALA A 213 -30.02 31.29 24.39
C ALA A 213 -31.02 32.21 25.17
N ARG A 214 -30.91 33.52 24.98
CA ARG A 214 -31.76 34.54 25.66
C ARG A 214 -32.85 35.10 24.77
N GLY A 215 -33.02 34.56 23.57
CA GLY A 215 -33.91 35.06 22.51
C GLY A 215 -33.14 35.63 21.33
N ASP A 216 -33.82 35.80 20.20
CA ASP A 216 -33.20 36.27 18.97
C ASP A 216 -32.63 37.69 19.13
N MET A 217 -31.40 37.87 18.60
CA MET A 217 -30.73 39.18 18.57
C MET A 217 -30.61 39.69 17.12
N PRO A 218 -30.54 41.02 16.89
CA PRO A 218 -30.31 41.57 15.55
C PRO A 218 -29.01 41.05 14.95
N LEU A 219 -29.05 40.66 13.69
CA LEU A 219 -27.88 40.27 12.91
C LEU A 219 -27.38 41.48 12.09
N ASP A 220 -26.49 42.26 12.70
CA ASP A 220 -25.90 43.44 12.07
C ASP A 220 -24.85 43.08 11.00
N LEU A 221 -24.36 44.06 10.26
CA LEU A 221 -23.36 43.87 9.20
C LEU A 221 -22.05 43.30 9.74
N SER A 222 -21.64 43.64 10.96
CA SER A 222 -20.42 43.16 11.60
C SER A 222 -20.52 41.65 11.89
N LEU A 223 -21.64 41.21 12.45
CA LEU A 223 -21.86 39.79 12.74
C LEU A 223 -22.06 38.97 11.47
N LYS A 224 -22.69 39.53 10.40
CA LYS A 224 -22.76 38.92 9.08
C LYS A 224 -21.37 38.71 8.49
N ALA A 225 -20.52 39.73 8.51
CA ALA A 225 -19.14 39.64 8.03
C ALA A 225 -18.33 38.63 8.82
N LYS A 226 -18.48 38.59 10.15
CA LYS A 226 -17.86 37.58 11.01
C LYS A 226 -18.30 36.15 10.65
N ALA A 227 -19.59 35.91 10.46
CA ALA A 227 -20.13 34.62 10.10
C ALA A 227 -19.60 34.13 8.74
N LEU A 228 -19.53 35.02 7.73
CA LEU A 228 -18.93 34.73 6.43
C LEU A 228 -17.41 34.43 6.53
N GLY A 229 -16.69 35.18 7.37
CA GLY A 229 -15.29 34.95 7.67
C GLY A 229 -15.05 33.55 8.26
N ILE A 230 -15.86 33.17 9.25
CA ILE A 230 -15.81 31.81 9.86
C ILE A 230 -16.15 30.73 8.85
N ALA A 231 -17.13 30.93 7.95
CA ALA A 231 -17.42 29.99 6.87
C ALA A 231 -16.22 29.82 5.92
N GLY A 232 -15.52 30.92 5.63
CA GLY A 232 -14.27 30.91 4.86
C GLY A 232 -13.14 30.15 5.58
N GLU A 233 -12.97 30.36 6.89
CA GLU A 233 -11.99 29.62 7.71
C GLU A 233 -12.29 28.11 7.72
N MET A 234 -13.56 27.71 7.93
CA MET A 234 -13.98 26.32 7.87
C MET A 234 -13.69 25.71 6.50
N SER A 235 -13.98 26.41 5.41
CA SER A 235 -13.70 25.97 4.05
C SER A 235 -12.19 25.81 3.79
N GLY A 236 -11.37 26.72 4.34
CA GLY A 236 -9.91 26.63 4.31
C GLY A 236 -9.34 25.42 5.06
N GLN A 237 -10.13 24.83 5.97
CA GLN A 237 -9.80 23.61 6.73
C GLN A 237 -10.39 22.32 6.10
N ALA A 238 -10.75 22.36 4.82
CA ALA A 238 -11.38 21.27 4.08
C ALA A 238 -12.79 20.89 4.59
N LEU A 239 -13.49 21.81 5.28
CA LEU A 239 -14.85 21.58 5.73
C LEU A 239 -15.86 22.12 4.71
N ARG A 240 -16.85 21.32 4.35
CA ARG A 240 -18.04 21.76 3.64
C ARG A 240 -18.92 22.51 4.67
N CYS A 241 -19.02 23.82 4.54
CA CYS A 241 -19.77 24.65 5.45
C CYS A 241 -21.22 24.84 4.98
N LEU A 242 -22.18 24.61 5.88
CA LEU A 242 -23.60 24.90 5.69
C LEU A 242 -24.07 25.90 6.73
N ALA A 243 -24.85 26.91 6.31
CA ALA A 243 -25.60 27.75 7.20
C ALA A 243 -26.98 27.12 7.44
N VAL A 244 -27.48 27.27 8.67
CA VAL A 244 -28.80 26.81 9.10
C VAL A 244 -29.58 28.00 9.68
N ALA A 245 -30.79 28.17 9.19
CA ALA A 245 -31.66 29.27 9.62
C ALA A 245 -33.12 28.81 9.75
N THR A 246 -33.90 29.55 10.52
CA THR A 246 -35.34 29.32 10.68
C THR A 246 -36.11 30.59 10.47
N TRP A 247 -37.41 30.45 10.17
CA TRP A 247 -38.38 31.52 10.16
C TRP A 247 -39.68 31.01 10.80
N ASP A 248 -40.06 31.57 11.95
CA ASP A 248 -41.26 31.20 12.65
C ASP A 248 -42.46 32.01 12.15
N HIS A 249 -43.65 31.37 12.18
CA HIS A 249 -44.94 31.92 11.78
C HIS A 249 -45.12 32.24 10.28
N PRO A 250 -44.50 31.57 9.32
CA PRO A 250 -44.89 31.71 7.92
C PRO A 250 -46.28 31.05 7.69
N ARG A 251 -47.03 31.55 6.71
CA ARG A 251 -48.29 30.91 6.33
C ARG A 251 -48.16 29.96 5.15
N LEU A 252 -47.22 30.22 4.31
CA LEU A 252 -46.96 29.44 3.06
C LEU A 252 -45.47 29.42 2.73
N LEU A 253 -45.02 28.35 2.09
CA LEU A 253 -43.76 28.29 1.39
C LEU A 253 -44.07 28.38 -0.11
N GLU A 254 -43.79 29.52 -0.70
CA GLU A 254 -44.02 29.74 -2.12
C GLU A 254 -42.96 28.99 -2.96
N GLN A 255 -43.36 28.52 -4.13
CA GLN A 255 -42.43 28.02 -5.12
C GLN A 255 -41.74 29.22 -5.77
N GLY A 256 -40.69 29.72 -5.13
CA GLY A 256 -39.94 30.91 -5.55
C GLY A 256 -38.46 30.80 -5.20
N GLY A 257 -37.68 31.82 -5.62
CA GLY A 257 -36.24 31.88 -5.32
C GLY A 257 -35.95 32.17 -3.84
N ALA A 258 -34.65 32.24 -3.49
CA ALA A 258 -34.19 32.60 -2.16
C ALA A 258 -34.69 33.98 -1.64
N GLU A 259 -35.07 34.83 -2.56
CA GLU A 259 -35.52 36.21 -2.30
C GLU A 259 -36.76 36.29 -1.37
N GLN A 260 -37.64 35.30 -1.38
CA GLN A 260 -38.81 35.19 -0.48
C GLN A 260 -38.43 35.22 1.01
N PHE A 261 -37.21 34.85 1.36
CA PHE A 261 -36.69 34.75 2.71
C PHE A 261 -35.99 36.02 3.19
N ALA A 262 -35.79 37.04 2.32
CA ALA A 262 -35.03 38.21 2.62
C ALA A 262 -35.54 38.97 3.85
N GLY A 263 -34.69 39.17 4.84
CA GLY A 263 -35.01 39.88 6.07
C GLY A 263 -35.95 39.16 7.06
N LYS A 264 -36.29 37.88 6.80
CA LYS A 264 -37.25 37.11 7.63
C LYS A 264 -36.57 36.02 8.47
N LEU A 265 -35.34 35.63 8.12
CA LEU A 265 -34.65 34.48 8.72
C LEU A 265 -33.91 34.85 10.01
N THR A 266 -33.89 33.91 10.94
CA THR A 266 -33.00 33.84 12.10
C THR A 266 -31.88 32.83 11.83
N LEU A 267 -30.63 33.28 11.78
CA LEU A 267 -29.44 32.45 11.66
C LEU A 267 -29.23 31.66 12.94
N LEU A 268 -29.31 30.34 12.91
CA LEU A 268 -29.01 29.46 14.05
C LEU A 268 -27.52 29.17 14.19
N GLY A 269 -26.82 28.96 13.08
CA GLY A 269 -25.39 28.68 13.11
C GLY A 269 -24.84 28.18 11.80
N LEU A 270 -23.54 27.82 11.86
CA LEU A 270 -22.80 27.19 10.76
C LEU A 270 -22.38 25.79 11.18
N VAL A 271 -22.45 24.87 10.23
CA VAL A 271 -22.09 23.45 10.40
C VAL A 271 -21.01 23.11 9.39
N GLY A 272 -19.82 22.76 9.87
CA GLY A 272 -18.69 22.33 9.05
C GLY A 272 -18.58 20.81 9.04
N GLN A 273 -18.73 20.21 7.86
CA GLN A 273 -18.67 18.76 7.66
C GLN A 273 -17.51 18.41 6.75
N MET A 274 -16.98 17.19 6.91
CA MET A 274 -15.95 16.63 6.06
C MET A 274 -16.14 15.12 5.87
N ASP A 275 -15.66 14.63 4.77
CA ASP A 275 -15.43 13.21 4.61
C ASP A 275 -14.15 12.86 5.37
N ALA A 276 -14.29 12.16 6.49
CA ALA A 276 -13.17 11.92 7.40
C ALA A 276 -12.14 10.97 6.79
N PRO A 277 -10.84 11.29 6.89
CA PRO A 277 -9.80 10.34 6.49
C PRO A 277 -9.84 9.11 7.39
N ARG A 278 -9.49 7.94 6.83
CA ARG A 278 -9.33 6.72 7.61
C ARG A 278 -8.09 6.85 8.52
N GLU A 279 -8.16 6.43 9.78
CA GLU A 279 -7.04 6.53 10.74
C GLU A 279 -5.78 5.80 10.26
N GLU A 280 -5.96 4.61 9.66
CA GLU A 280 -4.89 3.76 9.16
C GLU A 280 -4.19 4.36 7.93
N VAL A 281 -4.84 5.24 7.16
CA VAL A 281 -4.27 5.83 5.94
C VAL A 281 -3.09 6.73 6.25
N ALA A 282 -3.13 7.51 7.32
CA ALA A 282 -2.01 8.38 7.69
C ALA A 282 -0.72 7.57 7.95
N ARG A 283 -0.82 6.45 8.67
CA ARG A 283 0.31 5.53 8.92
C ARG A 283 0.78 4.84 7.65
N ALA A 284 -0.15 4.47 6.77
CA ALA A 284 0.17 3.85 5.49
C ALA A 284 0.93 4.82 4.57
N LEU A 285 0.51 6.09 4.53
CA LEU A 285 1.19 7.16 3.79
C LEU A 285 2.59 7.45 4.34
N GLU A 286 2.76 7.48 5.66
CA GLU A 286 4.09 7.59 6.28
C GLU A 286 5.00 6.41 5.90
N SER A 287 4.46 5.20 5.90
CA SER A 287 5.18 3.99 5.47
C SER A 287 5.55 4.05 3.99
N SER A 288 4.64 4.50 3.10
CA SER A 288 4.93 4.65 1.67
C SER A 288 6.00 5.71 1.41
N ALA A 289 5.92 6.86 2.07
CA ALA A 289 6.93 7.92 1.98
C ALA A 289 8.31 7.43 2.46
N SER A 290 8.35 6.68 3.58
CA SER A 290 9.60 6.05 4.07
C SER A 290 10.20 5.05 3.09
N ALA A 291 9.36 4.47 2.24
CA ALA A 291 9.72 3.54 1.18
C ALA A 291 10.09 4.24 -0.14
N GLY A 292 10.15 5.57 -0.17
CA GLY A 292 10.42 6.36 -1.36
C GLY A 292 9.27 6.35 -2.39
N ILE A 293 8.05 6.04 -1.96
CA ILE A 293 6.86 6.02 -2.82
C ILE A 293 6.13 7.35 -2.67
N CYS A 294 5.92 8.05 -3.78
CA CYS A 294 5.17 9.29 -3.84
C CYS A 294 3.67 9.02 -3.94
N THR A 295 2.86 9.72 -3.16
CA THR A 295 1.41 9.67 -3.31
C THR A 295 0.90 11.00 -3.87
N ILE A 296 0.08 10.94 -4.92
CA ILE A 296 -0.60 12.06 -5.54
C ILE A 296 -2.10 11.88 -5.30
N MET A 297 -2.74 12.90 -4.76
CA MET A 297 -4.19 12.90 -4.56
C MET A 297 -4.89 13.44 -5.79
N LEU A 298 -5.84 12.68 -6.32
CA LEU A 298 -6.78 13.11 -7.34
C LEU A 298 -8.13 13.35 -6.66
N THR A 299 -8.80 14.46 -6.96
CA THR A 299 -10.09 14.77 -6.31
C THR A 299 -10.99 15.63 -7.21
N GLY A 300 -12.29 15.40 -7.10
CA GLY A 300 -13.31 16.30 -7.66
C GLY A 300 -13.53 17.57 -6.86
N ASP A 301 -12.94 17.69 -5.64
CA ASP A 301 -13.07 18.85 -4.78
C ASP A 301 -12.34 20.09 -5.32
N HIS A 302 -12.63 21.25 -4.70
CA HIS A 302 -11.91 22.48 -4.96
C HIS A 302 -10.44 22.38 -4.50
N LYS A 303 -9.55 23.09 -5.19
CA LYS A 303 -8.09 23.13 -4.96
C LYS A 303 -7.70 23.35 -3.48
N ALA A 304 -8.33 24.31 -2.80
CA ALA A 304 -8.05 24.61 -1.39
C ALA A 304 -8.45 23.44 -0.47
N THR A 305 -9.60 22.82 -0.71
CA THR A 305 -10.10 21.67 0.07
C THR A 305 -9.20 20.46 -0.12
N GLY A 306 -8.84 20.15 -1.36
CA GLY A 306 -7.92 19.06 -1.68
C GLY A 306 -6.55 19.23 -1.02
N LEU A 307 -5.98 20.44 -1.10
CA LEU A 307 -4.68 20.73 -0.49
C LEU A 307 -4.71 20.66 1.04
N ALA A 308 -5.77 21.17 1.68
CA ALA A 308 -5.94 21.08 3.13
C ALA A 308 -6.04 19.61 3.60
N MET A 309 -6.78 18.76 2.86
CA MET A 309 -6.87 17.33 3.14
C MET A 309 -5.53 16.63 2.93
N ALA A 310 -4.82 16.93 1.84
CA ALA A 310 -3.51 16.34 1.54
C ALA A 310 -2.47 16.69 2.61
N ARG A 311 -2.49 17.93 3.14
CA ARG A 311 -1.64 18.34 4.28
C ARG A 311 -1.99 17.58 5.55
N LYS A 312 -3.28 17.43 5.86
CA LYS A 312 -3.75 16.67 7.03
C LYS A 312 -3.32 15.20 6.98
N LEU A 313 -3.27 14.60 5.78
CA LEU A 313 -2.84 13.23 5.55
C LEU A 313 -1.31 13.09 5.43
N GLY A 314 -0.55 14.18 5.34
CA GLY A 314 0.90 14.14 5.13
C GLY A 314 1.32 13.85 3.67
N ILE A 315 0.38 13.93 2.71
CA ILE A 315 0.67 13.81 1.27
C ILE A 315 1.36 15.09 0.77
N ALA A 316 0.85 16.26 1.17
CA ALA A 316 1.40 17.57 0.80
C ALA A 316 2.18 18.16 1.97
N LYS A 317 3.36 18.74 1.67
CA LYS A 317 4.21 19.50 2.60
C LYS A 317 3.91 21.00 2.48
N GLU A 318 4.52 21.78 3.37
CA GLU A 318 4.51 23.23 3.28
C GLU A 318 5.28 23.67 2.04
N GLY A 319 4.62 24.39 1.12
CA GLY A 319 5.19 24.76 -0.18
C GLY A 319 4.74 23.90 -1.37
N ASP A 320 4.12 22.75 -1.15
CA ASP A 320 3.57 21.94 -2.23
C ASP A 320 2.37 22.62 -2.89
N ILE A 321 2.21 22.38 -4.18
CA ILE A 321 1.21 23.04 -5.04
C ILE A 321 0.09 22.04 -5.36
N ALA A 322 -1.14 22.56 -5.38
CA ALA A 322 -2.27 21.89 -6.00
C ALA A 322 -2.53 22.50 -7.40
N MET A 323 -2.98 21.70 -8.35
CA MET A 323 -3.33 22.10 -9.71
C MET A 323 -4.79 21.74 -10.01
N GLU A 324 -5.52 22.62 -10.70
CA GLU A 324 -6.86 22.29 -11.22
C GLU A 324 -6.78 21.63 -12.59
N GLY A 325 -7.82 20.84 -12.94
CA GLY A 325 -7.90 20.18 -14.23
C GLY A 325 -7.81 21.15 -15.41
N SER A 326 -8.38 22.35 -15.29
CA SER A 326 -8.28 23.42 -16.30
C SER A 326 -6.85 23.96 -16.49
N GLU A 327 -6.07 24.05 -15.39
CA GLU A 327 -4.65 24.44 -15.46
C GLU A 327 -3.83 23.31 -16.13
N LEU A 328 -4.16 22.05 -15.84
CA LEU A 328 -3.53 20.90 -16.47
C LEU A 328 -3.73 20.87 -18.00
N GLU A 329 -4.91 21.21 -18.50
CA GLU A 329 -5.20 21.24 -19.93
C GLU A 329 -4.36 22.28 -20.69
N SER A 330 -4.00 23.37 -20.03
CA SER A 330 -3.19 24.43 -20.64
C SER A 330 -1.70 24.09 -20.74
N LEU A 331 -1.23 23.05 -20.05
CA LEU A 331 0.18 22.65 -20.08
C LEU A 331 0.47 21.76 -21.29
N PRO A 332 1.55 22.02 -22.04
CA PRO A 332 2.01 21.14 -23.11
C PRO A 332 2.57 19.82 -22.52
N ASP A 333 2.48 18.74 -23.31
CA ASP A 333 2.82 17.38 -22.83
C ASP A 333 4.30 17.22 -22.46
N ASP A 334 5.19 17.95 -23.12
CA ASP A 334 6.63 17.96 -22.85
C ASP A 334 7.00 18.66 -21.52
N ALA A 335 6.22 19.63 -21.08
CA ALA A 335 6.42 20.33 -19.81
C ALA A 335 5.75 19.61 -18.62
N LEU A 336 4.86 18.66 -18.88
CA LEU A 336 4.04 18.02 -17.86
C LEU A 336 4.84 17.16 -16.87
N PRO A 337 5.82 16.33 -17.27
CA PRO A 337 6.61 15.53 -16.32
C PRO A 337 7.36 16.39 -15.28
N ASP A 338 7.93 17.51 -15.69
CA ASP A 338 8.63 18.45 -14.80
C ASP A 338 7.65 19.13 -13.83
N ALA A 339 6.49 19.56 -14.33
CA ALA A 339 5.45 20.16 -13.51
C ALA A 339 4.92 19.17 -12.45
N LEU A 340 4.71 17.91 -12.83
CA LEU A 340 4.25 16.85 -11.95
C LEU A 340 5.19 16.62 -10.74
N SER A 341 6.48 16.95 -10.87
CA SER A 341 7.44 16.77 -9.76
C SER A 341 7.11 17.59 -8.50
N ARG A 342 6.33 18.67 -8.61
CA ARG A 342 5.98 19.62 -7.53
C ARG A 342 4.52 19.59 -7.13
N ILE A 343 3.69 18.77 -7.79
CA ILE A 343 2.26 18.76 -7.57
C ILE A 343 1.88 17.52 -6.76
N SER A 344 1.29 17.75 -5.59
CA SER A 344 0.81 16.67 -4.71
C SER A 344 -0.69 16.43 -4.83
N VAL A 345 -1.44 17.39 -5.42
CA VAL A 345 -2.92 17.36 -5.50
C VAL A 345 -3.39 17.85 -6.86
N PHE A 346 -4.24 17.07 -7.52
CA PHE A 346 -5.01 17.49 -8.68
C PHE A 346 -6.49 17.61 -8.29
N ALA A 347 -7.03 18.82 -8.44
CA ALA A 347 -8.38 19.18 -8.06
C ALA A 347 -9.30 19.28 -9.29
N ARG A 348 -10.58 18.95 -9.15
CA ARG A 348 -11.59 19.02 -10.22
C ARG A 348 -11.14 18.35 -11.51
N VAL A 349 -10.54 17.16 -11.39
CA VAL A 349 -10.06 16.38 -12.53
C VAL A 349 -11.15 15.51 -13.13
N TYR A 350 -11.22 15.49 -14.45
CA TYR A 350 -12.09 14.64 -15.26
C TYR A 350 -11.36 13.33 -15.68
N PRO A 351 -12.08 12.32 -16.20
CA PRO A 351 -11.49 11.03 -16.57
C PRO A 351 -10.30 11.11 -17.53
N GLU A 352 -10.39 11.94 -18.56
CA GLU A 352 -9.34 12.14 -19.56
C GLU A 352 -8.08 12.75 -18.94
N GLN A 353 -8.27 13.63 -17.97
CA GLN A 353 -7.15 14.28 -17.25
C GLN A 353 -6.47 13.29 -16.28
N LYS A 354 -7.23 12.38 -15.64
CA LYS A 354 -6.65 11.30 -14.83
C LYS A 354 -5.77 10.38 -15.67
N LEU A 355 -6.23 10.03 -16.89
CA LEU A 355 -5.45 9.25 -17.85
C LEU A 355 -4.16 9.98 -18.25
N ARG A 356 -4.26 11.25 -18.60
CA ARG A 356 -3.12 12.10 -18.99
C ARG A 356 -2.06 12.22 -17.89
N ILE A 357 -2.47 12.33 -16.61
CA ILE A 357 -1.55 12.34 -15.46
C ILE A 357 -0.78 11.01 -15.39
N VAL A 358 -1.47 9.87 -15.52
CA VAL A 358 -0.83 8.55 -15.49
C VAL A 358 0.19 8.41 -16.62
N GLU A 359 -0.17 8.80 -17.86
CA GLU A 359 0.72 8.72 -19.01
C GLU A 359 1.95 9.62 -18.89
N ALA A 360 1.77 10.82 -18.37
CA ALA A 360 2.88 11.74 -18.13
C ALA A 360 3.85 11.25 -17.04
N LEU A 361 3.34 10.63 -15.98
CA LEU A 361 4.19 10.01 -14.96
C LEU A 361 4.97 8.81 -15.52
N GLN A 362 4.33 7.97 -16.33
CA GLN A 362 4.99 6.85 -17.00
C GLN A 362 6.04 7.33 -18.02
N ALA A 363 5.76 8.39 -18.77
CA ALA A 363 6.74 9.01 -19.67
C ALA A 363 7.95 9.58 -18.91
N GLY A 364 7.76 10.00 -17.64
CA GLY A 364 8.83 10.37 -16.71
C GLY A 364 9.59 9.20 -16.10
N GLY A 365 9.30 7.95 -16.50
CA GLY A 365 9.98 6.74 -15.99
C GLY A 365 9.45 6.22 -14.66
N GLU A 366 8.31 6.75 -14.17
CA GLU A 366 7.70 6.31 -12.91
C GLU A 366 6.84 5.04 -13.12
N VAL A 367 6.84 4.15 -12.13
CA VAL A 367 5.91 3.01 -12.06
C VAL A 367 4.66 3.43 -11.29
N VAL A 368 3.56 3.56 -12.00
CA VAL A 368 2.33 4.17 -11.49
C VAL A 368 1.32 3.13 -11.03
N ALA A 369 0.95 3.18 -9.74
CA ALA A 369 -0.26 2.56 -9.24
C ALA A 369 -1.40 3.59 -9.22
N MET A 370 -2.56 3.24 -9.80
CA MET A 370 -3.75 4.09 -9.82
C MET A 370 -4.87 3.42 -9.04
N THR A 371 -5.48 4.13 -8.06
CA THR A 371 -6.67 3.66 -7.37
C THR A 371 -7.91 4.38 -7.85
N GLY A 372 -9.04 3.68 -7.91
CA GLY A 372 -10.34 4.27 -8.28
C GLY A 372 -11.49 3.30 -8.01
N ASP A 373 -12.72 3.83 -7.95
CA ASP A 373 -13.93 3.07 -7.70
C ASP A 373 -15.01 3.27 -8.80
N GLY A 374 -14.90 4.34 -9.56
CA GLY A 374 -15.90 4.75 -10.54
C GLY A 374 -15.66 4.27 -11.97
N VAL A 375 -16.69 4.36 -12.79
CA VAL A 375 -16.58 4.18 -14.26
C VAL A 375 -15.62 5.21 -14.85
N ASN A 376 -15.56 6.40 -14.27
CA ASN A 376 -14.72 7.50 -14.68
C ASN A 376 -13.21 7.22 -14.50
N ASP A 377 -12.86 6.27 -13.63
CA ASP A 377 -11.48 5.89 -13.36
C ASP A 377 -10.98 4.78 -14.29
N ALA A 378 -11.89 4.06 -14.94
CA ALA A 378 -11.55 2.87 -15.70
C ALA A 378 -10.47 3.07 -16.79
N PRO A 379 -10.45 4.16 -17.55
CA PRO A 379 -9.37 4.40 -18.52
C PRO A 379 -8.00 4.55 -17.85
N ALA A 380 -7.92 5.31 -16.75
CA ALA A 380 -6.68 5.51 -15.99
C ALA A 380 -6.24 4.22 -15.27
N LEU A 381 -7.19 3.44 -14.72
CA LEU A 381 -6.93 2.12 -14.11
C LEU A 381 -6.36 1.12 -15.13
N ALA A 382 -6.92 1.08 -16.33
CA ALA A 382 -6.44 0.17 -17.39
C ALA A 382 -5.05 0.56 -17.89
N ARG A 383 -4.76 1.87 -17.95
CA ARG A 383 -3.50 2.40 -18.47
C ARG A 383 -2.35 2.33 -17.48
N ALA A 384 -2.62 2.49 -16.19
CA ALA A 384 -1.62 2.42 -15.13
C ALA A 384 -0.86 1.08 -15.13
N ASP A 385 0.39 1.09 -14.68
CA ASP A 385 1.19 -0.13 -14.51
C ASP A 385 0.50 -1.10 -13.55
N VAL A 386 -0.12 -0.55 -12.49
CA VAL A 386 -0.98 -1.31 -11.59
C VAL A 386 -2.29 -0.55 -11.32
N GLY A 387 -3.35 -0.91 -12.02
CA GLY A 387 -4.71 -0.45 -11.69
C GLY A 387 -5.25 -1.20 -10.47
N VAL A 388 -5.80 -0.48 -9.50
CA VAL A 388 -6.33 -0.97 -8.22
C VAL A 388 -7.76 -0.49 -8.03
N ALA A 389 -8.72 -1.39 -8.02
CA ALA A 389 -10.12 -1.04 -7.80
C ALA A 389 -10.57 -1.35 -6.37
N MET A 390 -11.57 -0.60 -5.90
CA MET A 390 -12.26 -0.87 -4.66
C MET A 390 -13.21 -2.08 -4.82
N GLY A 391 -13.29 -2.94 -3.81
CA GLY A 391 -14.06 -4.17 -3.84
C GLY A 391 -15.52 -3.98 -3.40
N ILE A 392 -15.76 -3.09 -2.44
CA ILE A 392 -17.08 -2.78 -1.88
C ILE A 392 -17.75 -1.67 -2.70
N SER A 393 -17.14 -0.49 -2.76
CA SER A 393 -17.69 0.68 -3.46
C SER A 393 -17.44 0.66 -4.97
N GLY A 394 -16.47 -0.12 -5.42
CA GLY A 394 -16.05 -0.14 -6.83
C GLY A 394 -17.08 -0.73 -7.77
N THR A 395 -17.29 -0.03 -8.89
CA THR A 395 -18.14 -0.54 -9.99
C THR A 395 -17.49 -1.74 -10.68
N GLU A 396 -18.31 -2.60 -11.31
CA GLU A 396 -17.79 -3.74 -12.07
C GLU A 396 -16.90 -3.32 -13.25
N VAL A 397 -17.10 -2.12 -13.77
CA VAL A 397 -16.25 -1.55 -14.83
C VAL A 397 -14.86 -1.24 -14.27
N ALA A 398 -14.76 -0.56 -13.12
CA ALA A 398 -13.50 -0.29 -12.46
C ALA A 398 -12.76 -1.57 -12.07
N LYS A 399 -13.47 -2.56 -11.48
CA LYS A 399 -12.91 -3.87 -11.15
C LYS A 399 -12.40 -4.61 -12.39
N SER A 400 -13.12 -4.52 -13.51
CA SER A 400 -12.71 -5.18 -14.76
C SER A 400 -11.48 -4.53 -15.40
N ALA A 401 -11.35 -3.22 -15.30
CA ALA A 401 -10.20 -2.46 -15.78
C ALA A 401 -8.94 -2.65 -14.91
N SER A 402 -9.11 -3.05 -13.65
CA SER A 402 -8.04 -3.16 -12.67
C SER A 402 -7.29 -4.50 -12.71
N ARG A 403 -6.05 -4.49 -12.21
CA ARG A 403 -5.24 -5.71 -12.01
C ARG A 403 -5.33 -6.25 -10.59
N ILE A 404 -5.71 -5.38 -9.63
CA ILE A 404 -5.86 -5.70 -8.21
C ILE A 404 -7.19 -5.15 -7.72
N VAL A 405 -7.85 -5.87 -6.81
CA VAL A 405 -9.08 -5.45 -6.14
C VAL A 405 -8.86 -5.49 -4.64
N LEU A 406 -9.14 -4.38 -3.94
CA LEU A 406 -9.06 -4.29 -2.48
C LEU A 406 -10.43 -4.62 -1.88
N THR A 407 -10.54 -5.74 -1.17
CA THR A 407 -11.82 -6.24 -0.64
C THR A 407 -12.40 -5.41 0.50
N ASP A 408 -11.60 -4.54 1.11
CA ASP A 408 -11.93 -3.69 2.25
C ASP A 408 -11.94 -2.18 1.92
N ASP A 409 -11.75 -1.83 0.64
CA ASP A 409 -11.64 -0.44 0.15
C ASP A 409 -10.59 0.40 0.90
N ASN A 410 -9.53 -0.24 1.42
CA ASN A 410 -8.57 0.42 2.30
C ASN A 410 -7.23 0.66 1.61
N PHE A 411 -6.80 1.92 1.58
CA PHE A 411 -5.48 2.30 1.06
C PHE A 411 -4.32 1.61 1.81
N ALA A 412 -4.48 1.34 3.11
CA ALA A 412 -3.45 0.62 3.88
C ALA A 412 -3.22 -0.81 3.37
N THR A 413 -4.25 -1.45 2.85
CA THR A 413 -4.17 -2.77 2.21
C THR A 413 -3.35 -2.72 0.91
N LEU A 414 -3.44 -1.62 0.13
CA LEU A 414 -2.56 -1.41 -1.02
C LEU A 414 -1.09 -1.32 -0.59
N ILE A 415 -0.78 -0.56 0.46
CA ILE A 415 0.60 -0.45 0.96
C ILE A 415 1.13 -1.79 1.48
N ALA A 416 0.28 -2.58 2.14
CA ALA A 416 0.62 -3.94 2.54
C ALA A 416 0.88 -4.85 1.34
N ALA A 417 0.08 -4.75 0.27
CA ALA A 417 0.28 -5.48 -0.97
C ALA A 417 1.59 -5.08 -1.69
N ILE A 418 1.94 -3.78 -1.72
CA ILE A 418 3.24 -3.31 -2.24
C ILE A 418 4.40 -3.95 -1.46
N ARG A 419 4.29 -4.02 -0.13
CA ARG A 419 5.29 -4.68 0.71
C ARG A 419 5.44 -6.16 0.36
N GLU A 420 4.34 -6.89 0.17
CA GLU A 420 4.38 -8.29 -0.26
C GLU A 420 4.99 -8.44 -1.66
N GLY A 421 4.68 -7.55 -2.61
CA GLY A 421 5.31 -7.52 -3.93
C GLY A 421 6.84 -7.38 -3.84
N ARG A 422 7.34 -6.52 -2.96
CA ARG A 422 8.78 -6.35 -2.69
C ARG A 422 9.42 -7.62 -2.08
N ILE A 423 8.70 -8.33 -1.21
CA ILE A 423 9.15 -9.62 -0.64
C ILE A 423 9.29 -10.65 -1.74
N VAL A 424 8.28 -10.77 -2.61
CA VAL A 424 8.30 -11.70 -3.75
C VAL A 424 9.48 -11.40 -4.67
N TYR A 425 9.68 -10.15 -5.06
CA TYR A 425 10.80 -9.75 -5.90
C TYR A 425 12.16 -10.08 -5.27
N ARG A 426 12.35 -9.81 -3.98
CA ARG A 426 13.57 -10.19 -3.26
C ARG A 426 13.80 -11.71 -3.22
N ASN A 427 12.73 -12.48 -3.04
CA ASN A 427 12.84 -13.94 -3.02
C ASN A 427 13.19 -14.47 -4.42
N ILE A 428 12.65 -13.90 -5.49
CA ILE A 428 13.07 -14.23 -6.87
C ILE A 428 14.56 -13.93 -7.06
N LYS A 429 15.08 -12.78 -6.63
CA LYS A 429 16.52 -12.46 -6.69
C LYS A 429 17.38 -13.48 -5.90
N LYS A 430 16.91 -13.97 -4.74
CA LYS A 430 17.60 -15.01 -3.95
C LYS A 430 17.70 -16.33 -4.72
N VAL A 431 16.60 -16.72 -5.38
CA VAL A 431 16.54 -17.91 -6.22
C VAL A 431 17.50 -17.80 -7.41
N ILE A 432 17.48 -16.68 -8.11
CA ILE A 432 18.37 -16.41 -9.23
C ILE A 432 19.84 -16.51 -8.79
N LEU A 433 20.20 -15.87 -7.67
CA LEU A 433 21.56 -15.96 -7.12
C LEU A 433 21.96 -17.41 -6.82
N PHE A 434 21.06 -18.19 -6.22
CA PHE A 434 21.32 -19.59 -5.87
C PHE A 434 21.54 -20.44 -7.13
N LEU A 435 20.60 -20.40 -8.08
CA LEU A 435 20.67 -21.19 -9.30
C LEU A 435 21.91 -20.86 -10.16
N PHE A 436 22.23 -19.58 -10.31
CA PHE A 436 23.45 -19.20 -11.02
C PHE A 436 24.73 -19.63 -10.29
N ALA A 437 24.72 -19.58 -8.94
CA ALA A 437 25.88 -20.00 -8.17
C ALA A 437 26.13 -21.52 -8.32
N THR A 438 25.08 -22.32 -8.28
CA THR A 438 25.17 -23.78 -8.41
C THR A 438 25.54 -24.21 -9.82
N SER A 439 24.87 -23.66 -10.85
CA SER A 439 25.19 -24.01 -12.25
C SER A 439 26.62 -23.59 -12.63
N LEU A 440 27.08 -22.41 -12.23
CA LEU A 440 28.47 -21.99 -12.51
C LEU A 440 29.52 -22.83 -11.75
N ASP A 441 29.20 -23.25 -10.51
CA ASP A 441 30.05 -24.15 -9.71
C ASP A 441 30.25 -25.48 -10.41
N GLU A 442 29.15 -26.14 -10.84
CA GLU A 442 29.19 -27.39 -11.56
C GLU A 442 30.02 -27.32 -12.86
N VAL A 443 29.71 -26.33 -13.71
CA VAL A 443 30.40 -26.12 -14.98
C VAL A 443 31.87 -25.84 -14.74
N THR A 444 32.22 -25.03 -13.76
CA THR A 444 33.62 -24.67 -13.47
C THR A 444 34.41 -25.86 -12.97
N VAL A 445 33.86 -26.68 -12.08
CA VAL A 445 34.52 -27.90 -11.57
C VAL A 445 34.78 -28.91 -12.70
N LEU A 446 33.80 -29.11 -13.58
CA LEU A 446 33.95 -30.00 -14.73
C LEU A 446 34.99 -29.48 -15.74
N LEU A 447 34.99 -28.18 -16.05
CA LEU A 447 35.97 -27.56 -16.94
C LEU A 447 37.39 -27.65 -16.38
N LEU A 448 37.55 -27.41 -15.08
CA LEU A 448 38.86 -27.50 -14.41
C LEU A 448 39.38 -28.92 -14.45
N ALA A 449 38.56 -29.96 -14.25
CA ALA A 449 38.95 -31.33 -14.37
C ALA A 449 39.38 -31.67 -15.82
N LEU A 450 38.60 -31.24 -16.80
CA LEU A 450 38.88 -31.44 -18.21
C LEU A 450 40.21 -30.80 -18.64
N PHE A 451 40.41 -29.50 -18.32
CA PHE A 451 41.62 -28.78 -18.72
C PHE A 451 42.86 -29.22 -17.96
N SER A 452 42.72 -29.78 -16.76
CA SER A 452 43.82 -30.35 -15.99
C SER A 452 44.16 -31.80 -16.38
N GLY A 453 43.42 -32.37 -17.36
CA GLY A 453 43.66 -33.72 -17.85
C GLY A 453 43.23 -34.86 -16.89
N HIS A 454 42.36 -34.54 -15.94
CA HIS A 454 41.80 -35.51 -14.98
C HIS A 454 40.49 -36.11 -15.49
N PRO A 455 40.10 -37.30 -15.04
CA PRO A 455 38.77 -37.84 -15.29
C PRO A 455 37.66 -36.90 -14.80
N LEU A 456 36.46 -37.03 -15.38
CA LEU A 456 35.34 -36.16 -14.95
C LEU A 456 34.86 -36.53 -13.56
N PRO A 457 34.76 -35.56 -12.64
CA PRO A 457 34.40 -35.79 -11.23
C PRO A 457 32.95 -36.24 -11.02
N LEU A 458 32.08 -36.03 -12.01
CA LEU A 458 30.65 -36.34 -11.95
C LEU A 458 30.23 -37.14 -13.21
N ALA A 459 29.32 -38.09 -13.03
CA ALA A 459 28.62 -38.75 -14.13
C ALA A 459 27.40 -37.89 -14.57
N ALA A 460 26.99 -38.01 -15.83
CA ALA A 460 25.85 -37.27 -16.38
C ALA A 460 24.57 -37.43 -15.56
N VAL A 461 24.28 -38.63 -15.07
CA VAL A 461 23.12 -38.91 -14.22
C VAL A 461 23.20 -38.23 -12.86
N GLN A 462 24.41 -38.04 -12.31
CA GLN A 462 24.63 -37.32 -11.04
C GLN A 462 24.41 -35.82 -11.20
N ILE A 463 24.84 -35.24 -12.32
CA ILE A 463 24.55 -33.83 -12.67
C ILE A 463 23.05 -33.60 -12.76
N LEU A 464 22.35 -34.48 -13.50
CA LEU A 464 20.88 -34.38 -13.59
C LEU A 464 20.20 -34.49 -12.23
N TRP A 465 20.68 -35.36 -11.33
CA TRP A 465 20.18 -35.49 -9.97
C TRP A 465 20.34 -34.19 -9.18
N ILE A 466 21.49 -33.55 -9.26
CA ILE A 466 21.75 -32.28 -8.57
C ILE A 466 20.75 -31.23 -9.05
N ASN A 467 20.61 -31.04 -10.35
CA ASN A 467 19.77 -30.02 -10.94
C ASN A 467 18.28 -30.25 -10.66
N VAL A 468 17.79 -31.49 -10.84
CA VAL A 468 16.35 -31.76 -10.68
C VAL A 468 15.95 -31.95 -9.22
N VAL A 469 16.77 -32.59 -8.39
CA VAL A 469 16.39 -32.94 -7.02
C VAL A 469 16.96 -31.92 -6.02
N THR A 470 18.27 -31.73 -6.01
CA THR A 470 18.92 -30.89 -4.98
C THR A 470 18.55 -29.43 -5.15
N GLU A 471 18.65 -28.90 -6.37
CA GLU A 471 18.33 -27.48 -6.64
C GLU A 471 16.85 -27.17 -6.55
N SER A 472 15.96 -28.01 -7.09
CA SER A 472 14.53 -27.74 -7.09
C SER A 472 13.97 -27.69 -5.68
N VAL A 473 14.36 -28.62 -4.81
CA VAL A 473 13.94 -28.62 -3.41
C VAL A 473 14.43 -27.36 -2.68
N ALA A 474 15.69 -26.99 -2.89
CA ALA A 474 16.28 -25.79 -2.30
C ALA A 474 15.60 -24.49 -2.77
N THR A 475 15.31 -24.42 -4.06
CA THR A 475 14.72 -23.25 -4.74
C THR A 475 13.31 -22.96 -4.25
N VAL A 476 12.44 -23.98 -4.17
CA VAL A 476 11.07 -23.83 -3.64
C VAL A 476 11.09 -23.28 -2.20
N ASN A 477 12.06 -23.72 -1.39
CA ASN A 477 12.15 -23.28 0.00
C ASN A 477 12.64 -21.83 0.16
N LEU A 478 13.50 -21.33 -0.76
CA LEU A 478 13.91 -19.94 -0.81
C LEU A 478 12.74 -19.01 -1.17
N VAL A 479 11.85 -19.45 -2.03
CA VAL A 479 10.64 -18.69 -2.40
C VAL A 479 9.74 -18.47 -1.20
N MET A 480 9.67 -19.42 -0.28
CA MET A 480 8.81 -19.37 0.92
C MET A 480 9.35 -18.46 2.03
N GLU A 481 10.53 -17.84 1.86
CA GLU A 481 11.09 -16.94 2.87
C GLU A 481 10.14 -15.78 3.20
N GLY A 482 10.05 -15.47 4.49
CA GLY A 482 9.22 -14.37 4.99
C GLY A 482 9.90 -13.00 4.86
N ALA A 483 9.19 -11.98 5.33
CA ALA A 483 9.67 -10.61 5.39
C ALA A 483 10.97 -10.46 6.21
N GLU A 484 11.93 -9.68 5.70
CA GLU A 484 13.16 -9.31 6.42
C GLU A 484 12.90 -8.15 7.41
N GLY A 485 11.82 -7.36 7.19
CA GLY A 485 11.33 -6.28 8.04
C GLY A 485 11.91 -4.91 7.68
N ASP A 486 12.56 -4.78 6.55
CA ASP A 486 13.13 -3.53 6.02
C ASP A 486 12.62 -3.19 4.60
N GLU A 487 11.62 -3.92 4.09
CA GLU A 487 11.13 -3.79 2.73
C GLU A 487 10.62 -2.39 2.41
N MET A 488 10.00 -1.74 3.40
CA MET A 488 9.46 -0.37 3.29
C MET A 488 10.44 0.71 3.77
N ARG A 489 11.75 0.39 3.81
CA ARG A 489 12.83 1.35 4.13
C ARG A 489 13.80 1.57 2.98
N HIS A 490 13.53 0.96 1.85
CA HIS A 490 14.33 1.10 0.63
C HIS A 490 13.48 1.74 -0.46
N PRO A 491 14.08 2.57 -1.33
CA PRO A 491 13.38 3.13 -2.47
C PRO A 491 12.89 2.02 -3.42
N PRO A 492 11.92 2.34 -4.29
CA PRO A 492 11.48 1.44 -5.34
C PRO A 492 12.65 1.02 -6.24
N VAL A 493 12.58 -0.21 -6.74
CA VAL A 493 13.55 -0.70 -7.73
C VAL A 493 13.13 -0.15 -9.10
N PRO A 494 14.02 0.54 -9.83
CA PRO A 494 13.72 1.00 -11.19
C PRO A 494 13.34 -0.19 -12.10
N PRO A 495 12.46 0.01 -13.09
CA PRO A 495 12.07 -1.05 -14.03
C PRO A 495 13.26 -1.64 -14.82
N ASP A 496 14.26 -0.79 -15.10
CA ASP A 496 15.46 -1.16 -15.88
C ASP A 496 16.60 -1.72 -15.00
N ASP A 497 16.37 -1.90 -13.68
CA ASP A 497 17.39 -2.46 -12.80
C ASP A 497 17.68 -3.91 -13.18
N PRO A 498 18.94 -4.26 -13.52
CA PRO A 498 19.26 -5.61 -13.92
C PRO A 498 19.01 -6.60 -12.78
N LEU A 499 18.40 -7.75 -13.09
CA LEU A 499 18.19 -8.83 -12.12
C LEU A 499 19.49 -9.26 -11.45
N LEU A 500 20.59 -9.25 -12.22
CA LEU A 500 21.96 -9.47 -11.74
C LEU A 500 22.68 -8.14 -11.56
N ASP A 501 22.45 -7.46 -10.44
CA ASP A 501 23.13 -6.22 -10.09
C ASP A 501 24.61 -6.46 -9.71
N ARG A 502 25.42 -5.39 -9.67
CA ARG A 502 26.87 -5.47 -9.36
C ARG A 502 27.17 -6.12 -8.00
N GLU A 503 26.31 -5.93 -7.03
CA GLU A 503 26.48 -6.54 -5.72
C GLU A 503 26.19 -8.03 -5.76
N MET A 504 25.15 -8.41 -6.46
CA MET A 504 24.78 -9.80 -6.68
C MET A 504 25.88 -10.55 -7.46
N MET A 505 26.51 -9.89 -8.47
CA MET A 505 27.65 -10.44 -9.20
C MET A 505 28.87 -10.66 -8.30
N LYS A 506 29.17 -9.75 -7.38
CA LYS A 506 30.25 -9.94 -6.38
C LYS A 506 29.96 -11.12 -5.45
N ARG A 507 28.70 -11.25 -5.00
CA ARG A 507 28.29 -12.39 -4.17
C ARG A 507 28.41 -13.71 -4.94
N LEU A 508 27.94 -13.73 -6.17
CA LEU A 508 28.04 -14.88 -7.06
C LEU A 508 29.50 -15.34 -7.22
N LEU A 509 30.41 -14.40 -7.50
CA LEU A 509 31.84 -14.71 -7.64
C LEU A 509 32.44 -15.29 -6.35
N VAL A 510 32.12 -14.73 -5.19
CA VAL A 510 32.61 -15.26 -3.90
C VAL A 510 32.07 -16.66 -3.63
N MET A 511 30.76 -16.91 -3.88
CA MET A 511 30.15 -18.21 -3.65
C MET A 511 30.70 -19.27 -4.59
N VAL A 512 30.76 -19.00 -5.89
CA VAL A 512 31.31 -19.92 -6.88
C VAL A 512 32.78 -20.23 -6.60
N SER A 513 33.61 -19.20 -6.40
CA SER A 513 35.04 -19.40 -6.12
C SER A 513 35.28 -20.23 -4.87
N SER A 514 34.50 -20.01 -3.79
CA SER A 514 34.67 -20.80 -2.57
C SER A 514 34.21 -22.23 -2.72
N SER A 515 33.12 -22.48 -3.43
CA SER A 515 32.60 -23.82 -3.68
C SER A 515 33.54 -24.63 -4.59
N VAL A 516 33.95 -24.01 -5.70
CA VAL A 516 34.93 -24.63 -6.64
C VAL A 516 36.23 -25.02 -5.93
N LEU A 517 36.76 -24.11 -5.07
CA LEU A 517 38.00 -24.40 -4.33
C LEU A 517 37.83 -25.61 -3.40
N VAL A 518 36.72 -25.72 -2.71
CA VAL A 518 36.43 -26.83 -1.80
C VAL A 518 36.21 -28.13 -2.56
N VAL A 519 35.32 -28.10 -3.56
CA VAL A 519 34.93 -29.32 -4.31
C VAL A 519 36.07 -29.83 -5.18
N PHE A 520 36.67 -28.95 -5.99
CA PHE A 520 37.78 -29.36 -6.89
C PHE A 520 39.05 -29.68 -6.11
N GLY A 521 39.38 -28.96 -5.05
CA GLY A 521 40.50 -29.26 -4.16
C GLY A 521 40.33 -30.62 -3.47
N PHE A 522 39.12 -30.93 -2.97
CA PHE A 522 38.83 -32.25 -2.42
C PHE A 522 38.95 -33.36 -3.47
N TYR A 523 38.40 -33.12 -4.66
CA TYR A 523 38.49 -34.07 -5.78
C TYR A 523 39.94 -34.42 -6.12
N LEU A 524 40.81 -33.43 -6.31
CA LEU A 524 42.23 -33.64 -6.58
C LEU A 524 42.94 -34.36 -5.42
N TRP A 525 42.63 -33.99 -4.19
CA TRP A 525 43.19 -34.65 -3.01
C TRP A 525 42.80 -36.12 -2.95
N ARG A 526 41.53 -36.47 -3.19
CA ARG A 526 41.06 -37.85 -3.17
C ARG A 526 41.65 -38.69 -4.31
N LEU A 527 41.81 -38.11 -5.49
CA LEU A 527 42.52 -38.79 -6.59
C LEU A 527 43.95 -39.13 -6.20
N SER A 528 44.67 -38.25 -5.53
CA SER A 528 46.05 -38.49 -5.11
C SER A 528 46.19 -39.59 -4.05
N THR A 529 45.14 -39.93 -3.32
CA THR A 529 45.15 -40.98 -2.30
C THR A 529 45.04 -42.39 -2.87
N GLY A 530 44.82 -42.57 -4.19
CA GLY A 530 44.78 -43.86 -4.86
C GLY A 530 43.54 -44.71 -4.56
N VAL A 531 42.48 -44.13 -4.02
CA VAL A 531 41.18 -44.82 -3.80
C VAL A 531 40.48 -45.09 -5.15
N PRO A 532 39.60 -46.10 -5.23
CA PRO A 532 38.85 -46.39 -6.45
C PRO A 532 38.10 -45.15 -6.99
N PHE A 533 38.19 -44.90 -8.29
CA PHE A 533 37.62 -43.70 -8.92
C PHE A 533 36.12 -43.57 -8.66
N VAL A 534 35.34 -44.64 -8.67
CA VAL A 534 33.91 -44.65 -8.37
C VAL A 534 33.62 -44.10 -6.95
N LEU A 535 34.51 -44.35 -5.96
CA LEU A 535 34.40 -43.81 -4.64
C LEU A 535 34.69 -42.29 -4.66
N VAL A 536 35.76 -41.86 -5.34
CA VAL A 536 36.07 -40.42 -5.49
C VAL A 536 34.91 -39.67 -6.14
N GLN A 537 34.30 -40.26 -7.17
CA GLN A 537 33.15 -39.71 -7.86
C GLN A 537 31.91 -39.59 -6.93
N SER A 538 31.62 -40.64 -6.15
CA SER A 538 30.52 -40.66 -5.19
C SER A 538 30.71 -39.63 -4.07
N GLU A 539 31.93 -39.48 -3.58
CA GLU A 539 32.28 -38.49 -2.54
C GLU A 539 32.22 -37.07 -3.06
N THR A 540 32.73 -36.82 -4.29
CA THR A 540 32.68 -35.49 -4.93
C THR A 540 31.23 -35.07 -5.24
N PHE A 541 30.42 -36.00 -5.75
CA PHE A 541 28.99 -35.80 -5.95
C PHE A 541 28.27 -35.42 -4.67
N THR A 542 28.57 -36.14 -3.57
CA THR A 542 27.96 -35.86 -2.27
C THR A 542 28.44 -34.51 -1.69
N LEU A 543 29.74 -34.18 -1.85
CA LEU A 543 30.29 -32.92 -1.40
C LEU A 543 29.64 -31.71 -2.15
N MET A 544 29.41 -31.86 -3.45
CA MET A 544 28.76 -30.87 -4.27
C MET A 544 27.31 -30.63 -3.78
N ALA A 545 26.52 -31.67 -3.54
CA ALA A 545 25.17 -31.57 -2.99
C ALA A 545 25.16 -30.89 -1.60
N VAL A 546 26.08 -31.27 -0.71
CA VAL A 546 26.24 -30.67 0.64
C VAL A 546 26.62 -29.21 0.53
N SER A 547 27.52 -28.83 -0.36
CA SER A 547 27.92 -27.43 -0.58
C SER A 547 26.73 -26.57 -1.03
N GLN A 548 25.86 -27.11 -1.89
CA GLN A 548 24.65 -26.43 -2.33
C GLN A 548 23.66 -26.20 -1.16
N TRP A 549 23.49 -27.15 -0.24
CA TRP A 549 22.65 -26.94 0.95
C TRP A 549 23.16 -25.81 1.84
N PHE A 550 24.48 -25.68 2.01
CA PHE A 550 25.06 -24.54 2.73
C PHE A 550 24.93 -23.23 1.91
N ASN A 551 25.04 -23.29 0.59
CA ASN A 551 24.83 -22.12 -0.27
C ASN A 551 23.39 -21.60 -0.25
N VAL A 552 22.37 -22.45 -0.09
CA VAL A 552 20.99 -22.01 0.18
C VAL A 552 20.95 -21.10 1.40
N LEU A 553 21.63 -21.47 2.49
CA LEU A 553 21.69 -20.65 3.71
C LEU A 553 22.40 -19.32 3.48
N ASN A 554 23.42 -19.28 2.60
CA ASN A 554 24.08 -18.05 2.18
C ASN A 554 23.13 -17.10 1.43
N CYS A 555 22.25 -17.64 0.57
CA CYS A 555 21.32 -16.88 -0.25
C CYS A 555 20.17 -16.25 0.55
N ARG A 556 19.77 -16.84 1.70
CA ARG A 556 18.61 -16.40 2.48
C ARG A 556 18.63 -14.93 2.84
N ASN A 557 19.75 -14.39 3.27
CA ASN A 557 19.87 -13.03 3.74
C ASN A 557 21.10 -12.32 3.15
N ARG A 558 20.91 -11.03 2.82
CA ARG A 558 21.96 -10.18 2.28
C ARG A 558 23.00 -9.76 3.34
N ILE A 559 22.54 -9.49 4.56
CA ILE A 559 23.32 -8.86 5.62
C ILE A 559 23.38 -9.73 6.88
N ARG A 560 22.32 -10.49 7.20
CA ARG A 560 22.27 -11.31 8.43
C ARG A 560 23.04 -12.59 8.24
N SER A 561 23.53 -13.16 9.36
CA SER A 561 24.24 -14.43 9.36
C SER A 561 23.36 -15.58 8.83
N ALA A 562 23.97 -16.51 8.11
CA ALA A 562 23.31 -17.73 7.66
C ALA A 562 22.84 -18.62 8.83
N VAL A 563 23.53 -18.55 9.99
CA VAL A 563 23.30 -19.37 11.19
C VAL A 563 22.40 -18.63 12.22
N ASP A 564 21.61 -17.64 11.80
CA ASP A 564 20.64 -16.98 12.70
C ASP A 564 19.54 -17.96 13.13
N SER A 565 19.11 -17.90 14.38
CA SER A 565 18.05 -18.75 14.97
C SER A 565 16.72 -18.76 14.20
N ARG A 566 16.52 -17.76 13.34
CA ARG A 566 15.37 -17.69 12.40
C ARG A 566 15.41 -18.73 11.28
N VAL A 567 16.50 -19.49 11.10
CA VAL A 567 16.56 -20.63 10.17
C VAL A 567 15.42 -21.59 10.43
N PHE A 568 15.16 -21.92 11.68
CA PHE A 568 14.08 -22.85 12.07
C PHE A 568 12.66 -22.26 11.98
N ARG A 569 12.50 -20.97 11.71
CA ARG A 569 11.17 -20.35 11.49
C ARG A 569 10.60 -20.66 10.11
N ASN A 570 11.45 -20.93 9.12
CA ASN A 570 11.01 -21.38 7.81
C ASN A 570 10.92 -22.92 7.83
N VAL A 571 9.73 -23.42 8.16
CA VAL A 571 9.45 -24.87 8.23
C VAL A 571 9.66 -25.53 6.86
N TRP A 572 9.34 -24.84 5.78
CA TRP A 572 9.54 -25.33 4.42
C TRP A 572 11.01 -25.54 4.09
N LEU A 573 11.88 -24.56 4.44
CA LEU A 573 13.32 -24.69 4.24
C LEU A 573 13.89 -25.86 5.05
N THR A 574 13.52 -25.98 6.30
CA THR A 574 13.99 -27.08 7.18
C THR A 574 13.52 -28.42 6.65
N GLY A 575 12.23 -28.54 6.32
CA GLY A 575 11.66 -29.76 5.76
C GLY A 575 12.28 -30.16 4.43
N GLY A 576 12.49 -29.17 3.53
CA GLY A 576 13.13 -29.40 2.24
C GLY A 576 14.59 -29.85 2.35
N LEU A 577 15.38 -29.20 3.20
CA LEU A 577 16.77 -29.63 3.44
C LEU A 577 16.81 -31.06 4.01
N LEU A 578 15.94 -31.41 4.95
CA LEU A 578 15.84 -32.78 5.47
C LEU A 578 15.46 -33.79 4.37
N CYS A 579 14.50 -33.42 3.52
CA CYS A 579 14.10 -34.25 2.38
C CYS A 579 15.27 -34.42 1.41
N GLY A 580 15.98 -33.37 1.05
CA GLY A 580 17.18 -33.43 0.19
C GLY A 580 18.27 -34.30 0.79
N ILE A 581 18.54 -34.20 2.09
CA ILE A 581 19.51 -35.07 2.80
C ILE A 581 19.08 -36.53 2.73
N LEU A 582 17.81 -36.84 3.03
CA LEU A 582 17.29 -38.20 2.98
C LEU A 582 17.39 -38.80 1.58
N LEU A 583 17.03 -38.03 0.56
CA LEU A 583 17.13 -38.47 -0.83
C LEU A 583 18.59 -38.72 -1.27
N GLN A 584 19.53 -37.87 -0.86
CA GLN A 584 20.96 -38.05 -1.14
C GLN A 584 21.50 -39.29 -0.44
N LEU A 585 21.14 -39.52 0.82
CA LEU A 585 21.54 -40.74 1.53
C LEU A 585 20.94 -41.98 0.87
N LEU A 586 19.72 -41.93 0.35
CA LEU A 586 19.09 -43.01 -0.36
C LEU A 586 19.89 -43.39 -1.65
N VAL A 587 20.35 -42.38 -2.41
CA VAL A 587 21.17 -42.59 -3.61
C VAL A 587 22.53 -43.18 -3.29
N ILE A 588 23.11 -42.86 -2.14
CA ILE A 588 24.45 -43.37 -1.76
C ILE A 588 24.40 -44.76 -1.12
N TYR A 589 23.32 -45.14 -0.42
CA TYR A 589 23.28 -46.39 0.35
C TYR A 589 22.29 -47.42 -0.17
N SER A 590 21.44 -47.10 -1.17
CA SER A 590 20.50 -48.06 -1.77
C SER A 590 21.15 -48.79 -2.94
N GLU A 591 21.26 -50.09 -2.88
CA GLU A 591 21.91 -50.88 -3.90
C GLU A 591 21.33 -50.73 -5.34
N PRO A 592 19.99 -50.67 -5.54
CA PRO A 592 19.42 -50.41 -6.86
C PRO A 592 19.80 -49.04 -7.41
N LEU A 593 19.83 -48.02 -6.56
CA LEU A 593 20.19 -46.67 -6.96
C LEU A 593 21.67 -46.49 -7.20
N ASN A 594 22.53 -47.19 -6.46
CA ASN A 594 23.97 -47.18 -6.68
C ASN A 594 24.32 -47.65 -8.10
N ARG A 595 23.64 -48.68 -8.60
CA ARG A 595 23.82 -49.16 -9.97
C ARG A 595 23.41 -48.13 -11.02
N TYR A 596 22.31 -47.42 -10.76
CA TYR A 596 21.76 -46.42 -11.70
C TYR A 596 22.58 -45.13 -11.70
N PHE A 597 22.94 -44.65 -10.51
CA PHE A 597 23.66 -43.38 -10.33
C PHE A 597 25.20 -43.54 -10.37
N HIS A 598 25.71 -44.71 -10.56
CA HIS A 598 27.15 -45.03 -10.52
C HIS A 598 27.80 -44.57 -9.21
N THR A 599 27.12 -44.82 -8.09
CA THR A 599 27.60 -44.47 -6.75
C THR A 599 28.02 -45.68 -5.94
N THR A 600 28.80 -45.48 -4.89
CA THR A 600 29.19 -46.50 -3.93
C THR A 600 29.00 -45.99 -2.50
N PRO A 601 28.68 -46.84 -1.53
CA PRO A 601 28.51 -46.44 -0.14
C PRO A 601 29.74 -45.73 0.43
N ILE A 602 29.52 -44.56 1.04
CA ILE A 602 30.57 -43.74 1.66
C ILE A 602 30.68 -44.13 3.13
N ARG A 603 31.89 -44.25 3.68
CA ARG A 603 32.07 -44.50 5.10
C ARG A 603 31.65 -43.31 5.92
N LEU A 604 31.07 -43.55 7.12
CA LEU A 604 30.59 -42.46 7.99
C LEU A 604 31.66 -41.40 8.30
N ARG A 605 32.92 -41.79 8.46
CA ARG A 605 34.06 -40.88 8.68
C ARG A 605 34.24 -39.92 7.49
N ASP A 606 34.17 -40.45 6.26
CA ASP A 606 34.35 -39.68 5.03
C ASP A 606 33.11 -38.78 4.78
N LEU A 607 31.91 -39.25 5.13
CA LEU A 607 30.70 -38.46 5.10
C LEU A 607 30.76 -37.28 6.08
N LEU A 608 31.25 -37.48 7.29
CA LEU A 608 31.44 -36.38 8.26
C LEU A 608 32.47 -35.35 7.78
N LEU A 609 33.54 -35.83 7.13
CA LEU A 609 34.54 -34.95 6.50
C LEU A 609 33.93 -34.13 5.35
N ILE A 610 33.10 -34.75 4.50
CA ILE A 610 32.36 -34.08 3.43
C ILE A 610 31.46 -32.99 3.98
N ILE A 611 30.71 -33.25 5.03
CA ILE A 611 29.84 -32.23 5.69
C ILE A 611 30.70 -31.09 6.24
N ALA A 612 31.81 -31.40 6.90
CA ALA A 612 32.70 -30.36 7.43
C ALA A 612 33.32 -29.51 6.31
N LEU A 613 33.80 -30.12 5.22
CA LEU A 613 34.35 -29.40 4.06
C LEU A 613 33.27 -28.58 3.34
N GLY A 614 32.09 -29.15 3.10
CA GLY A 614 30.98 -28.42 2.50
C GLY A 614 30.52 -27.18 3.32
N SER A 615 30.62 -27.23 4.66
CA SER A 615 30.31 -26.08 5.50
C SER A 615 31.28 -24.92 5.31
N LEU A 616 32.49 -25.15 4.77
CA LEU A 616 33.47 -24.06 4.56
C LEU A 616 32.98 -23.01 3.55
N VAL A 617 32.05 -23.35 2.66
CA VAL A 617 31.44 -22.39 1.71
C VAL A 617 30.66 -21.26 2.42
N LEU A 618 30.30 -21.44 3.70
CA LEU A 618 29.68 -20.39 4.51
C LEU A 618 30.69 -19.28 4.88
N VAL A 619 31.96 -19.63 5.08
CA VAL A 619 32.94 -18.73 5.70
C VAL A 619 33.17 -17.44 4.90
N PRO A 620 33.46 -17.46 3.57
CA PRO A 620 33.69 -16.25 2.81
C PRO A 620 32.47 -15.30 2.79
N GLU A 621 31.28 -15.86 2.65
CA GLU A 621 30.03 -15.09 2.65
C GLU A 621 29.72 -14.49 4.04
N GLU A 622 30.00 -15.21 5.12
CA GLU A 622 29.85 -14.69 6.49
C GLU A 622 30.88 -13.57 6.80
N ILE A 623 32.11 -13.69 6.29
CA ILE A 623 33.10 -12.61 6.36
C ILE A 623 32.60 -11.38 5.61
N ARG A 624 32.08 -11.54 4.39
CA ARG A 624 31.48 -10.44 3.61
C ARG A 624 30.34 -9.77 4.38
N LYS A 625 29.39 -10.56 4.93
CA LYS A 625 28.27 -10.09 5.73
C LYS A 625 28.72 -9.35 6.98
N PHE A 626 29.76 -9.86 7.66
CA PHE A 626 30.35 -9.22 8.84
C PHE A 626 30.96 -7.86 8.50
N LEU A 627 31.74 -7.77 7.42
CA LEU A 627 32.34 -6.52 6.95
C LEU A 627 31.27 -5.50 6.56
N THR A 628 30.24 -5.91 5.86
CA THR A 628 29.10 -5.06 5.49
C THR A 628 28.38 -4.51 6.74
N ARG A 629 28.07 -5.37 7.73
CA ARG A 629 27.49 -4.95 9.03
C ARG A 629 28.38 -3.94 9.76
N ARG A 630 29.71 -4.14 9.74
CA ARG A 630 30.68 -3.24 10.37
C ARG A 630 30.71 -1.88 9.69
N LYS A 631 30.65 -1.85 8.34
CA LYS A 631 30.58 -0.62 7.54
C LYS A 631 29.32 0.17 7.88
N LEU A 632 28.15 -0.45 7.83
CA LEU A 632 26.86 0.18 8.16
C LEU A 632 26.81 0.70 9.61
N ARG A 633 27.41 0.00 10.58
CA ARG A 633 27.51 0.49 11.97
C ARG A 633 28.42 1.71 12.12
N ARG A 634 29.49 1.82 11.31
CA ARG A 634 30.39 2.98 11.30
C ARG A 634 29.71 4.21 10.71
N GLU A 635 28.99 4.04 9.60
CA GLU A 635 28.22 5.11 8.96
C GLU A 635 27.14 5.66 9.90
N ARG A 636 26.43 4.80 10.64
CA ARG A 636 25.48 5.23 11.67
C ARG A 636 26.10 6.01 12.85
N LYS A 637 27.35 5.70 13.24
CA LYS A 637 28.02 6.40 14.33
C LYS A 637 28.66 7.73 13.89
N GLY A 638 29.01 7.86 12.62
CA GLY A 638 29.64 9.06 12.06
C GLY A 638 28.68 10.20 11.74
N ASN A 639 27.36 9.94 11.68
CA ASN A 639 26.35 10.97 11.41
C ASN A 639 25.18 10.88 12.40
N PRO A 640 25.33 11.42 13.62
CA PRO A 640 24.29 11.36 14.66
C PRO A 640 23.03 12.17 14.34
N LYS A 641 23.05 13.04 13.31
CA LYS A 641 21.89 13.84 12.89
C LYS A 641 20.89 13.08 12.00
N THR A 642 21.26 11.91 11.45
CA THR A 642 20.39 11.06 10.63
C THR A 642 19.74 9.92 11.43
N GLY A 643 19.63 10.02 12.73
CA GLY A 643 19.10 8.99 13.63
C GLY A 643 17.62 8.63 13.41
N LYS A 644 16.93 9.27 12.46
CA LYS A 644 15.54 8.93 12.06
C LYS A 644 15.35 8.68 10.57
N GLN A 645 16.34 8.97 9.72
CA GLN A 645 16.23 8.79 8.26
C GLN A 645 17.58 8.34 7.68
N GLU A 646 17.56 7.36 6.82
CA GLU A 646 18.61 6.72 6.00
C GLU A 646 19.19 5.42 6.56
N VAL A 647 18.57 4.33 6.13
CA VAL A 647 19.13 2.98 6.14
C VAL A 647 19.11 2.43 4.72
N GLY A 648 20.15 2.74 3.98
CA GLY A 648 20.46 2.11 2.70
C GLY A 648 21.82 2.57 2.22
N PRO A 649 22.70 1.72 1.66
CA PRO A 649 23.86 2.22 0.94
C PRO A 649 23.36 3.03 -0.24
N ARG A 650 23.79 4.29 -0.37
CA ARG A 650 23.71 5.03 -1.64
C ARG A 650 24.30 4.13 -2.71
N ILE A 651 23.48 3.67 -3.62
CA ILE A 651 23.95 3.21 -4.91
C ILE A 651 24.39 4.49 -5.60
N GLU A 652 25.71 4.66 -5.77
CA GLU A 652 26.24 5.72 -6.61
C GLU A 652 25.60 5.63 -7.98
N SER A 653 24.81 6.61 -8.23
CA SER A 653 24.04 7.06 -9.37
C SER A 653 24.49 6.56 -10.73
N LEU A 654 23.55 6.05 -11.45
CA LEU A 654 23.39 6.39 -12.86
C LEU A 654 22.75 7.77 -12.93
N GLN A 655 23.46 8.71 -13.57
CA GLN A 655 23.04 10.08 -13.82
C GLN A 655 21.68 10.12 -14.51
N GLY A 656 20.75 10.89 -13.98
CA GLY A 656 19.66 11.47 -14.75
C GLY A 656 18.26 11.48 -14.16
N HIS A 657 17.92 10.71 -13.11
CA HIS A 657 16.58 10.74 -12.55
C HIS A 657 16.62 11.03 -11.04
N THR A 658 16.25 12.26 -10.69
CA THR A 658 15.90 12.59 -9.29
C THR A 658 14.50 12.05 -9.01
N PRO A 659 14.32 11.10 -8.07
CA PRO A 659 12.98 10.64 -7.71
C PRO A 659 12.17 11.80 -7.13
N LYS A 660 10.88 11.82 -7.45
CA LYS A 660 9.90 12.87 -7.12
C LYS A 660 9.77 13.16 -5.61
N CYS A 661 10.08 12.20 -4.76
CA CYS A 661 10.09 12.32 -3.31
C CYS A 661 11.51 12.13 -2.78
N GLN A 662 12.27 13.22 -2.65
CA GLN A 662 13.37 13.25 -1.68
C GLN A 662 12.78 13.61 -0.30
N PRO A 663 13.20 12.92 0.81
CA PRO A 663 12.72 13.17 2.16
C PRO A 663 13.05 14.57 2.67
#